data_291ec44bacdb2bf85be9587ac42f8b57
#
_entry.id   291ec44bacdb2bf85be9587ac42f8b57
#
_cell.length_a   1.000
_cell.length_b   1.000
_cell.length_c   1.000
_cell.angle_alpha   90.00
_cell.angle_beta   90.00
_cell.angle_gamma   90.00
#
_symmetry.space_group_name_H-M   'P 1'
#
loop_
_entity.id
_entity.type
_entity.pdbx_description
1 polymer ?
#
loop_
_entity_poly.entity_id
_entity_poly.type
_entity_poly.pdbx_seq_one_letter_code
_entity_poly.pdbx_strand_id
1 'polypeptide(L)'
;MRLRYALFALILGASTMVWGQARPGSLRGTVKDKTSGEEIAQAQITVKSGQFKVTAGTSDFDGNYNINPIQPGTYTIVCEVFGYNSVTFTGVQINPGRPTELKFAMASSSVELGSVDVVAKYEAPLIEKGKTAQSFGAEQIRNLAGRGVNAVLAQTASVVQDERSGGTFFRGGRSDGNVVFVDGVKMRGDINLPREAIQSTEVITGGVPAQYGDVTGGVISTTTKGPSPRYFGTVEYVTSALFDRNNYHLAGLTLGGPLLFNKAKTAPLVGFLLATEFSYTGVGRPYATPVYKLKDDVLADLQANPITPTATGLGTIRRAELLTADAFEQIPTRLNVASQVFRATGNINIKTGKKTNLVLGGRAFYTNGRNGSFFHSLMNYDNNGASEQRDLSGYVRFTQQFGSSENSLIQNAFYTIQADYTRNNFKNYDPNHGDNIFRYGHVGQFETGRIGLYGFGTDEKLGITAWRKLLDLDTGIAFTPSQYNPILANYTSSYYNLVNSGLIANNIANLNNIQQGGGLLNGQTPYDVYGLFGNVGAVQSGYGYSQNEQYRITASTNFDIKGHSLIAGLEYEQRFDRSFGVAAASLWTLMRNLQNDHMRELDLENPILKYSSDGVFQDTITYNRALDLTKPRTFDRKLRAALGWDPNGSDQKLLDTDNITPEQFQQFGGLSLFSAQELVNPGGSAYVSYFGYDYTGQLLTGNPTLDDFFTAVDASGNRTYPVRAFQPIYMAG
;
A
#
# COMPACT_ATOMS: atom_id res chain seq x y z
N MET A 1 -26.96 15.16 2.72
CA MET A 1 -27.36 14.60 4.02
C MET A 1 -28.66 13.78 3.98
N ARG A 2 -29.78 14.31 3.49
CA ARG A 2 -31.09 13.61 3.48
C ARG A 2 -31.10 12.30 2.69
N LEU A 3 -30.36 12.19 1.59
CA LEU A 3 -30.27 10.96 0.78
C LEU A 3 -29.47 9.83 1.48
N ARG A 4 -28.48 10.19 2.30
CA ARG A 4 -27.70 9.22 3.11
C ARG A 4 -28.53 8.61 4.22
N TYR A 5 -29.40 9.39 4.87
CA TYR A 5 -30.33 8.89 5.90
C TYR A 5 -31.48 8.07 5.29
N ALA A 6 -31.93 8.42 4.07
CA ALA A 6 -32.91 7.61 3.34
C ALA A 6 -32.32 6.26 2.90
N LEU A 7 -31.08 6.24 2.42
CA LEU A 7 -30.35 5.00 2.10
C LEU A 7 -30.08 4.17 3.35
N PHE A 8 -29.70 4.81 4.47
CA PHE A 8 -29.46 4.15 5.75
C PHE A 8 -30.80 3.63 6.37
N ALA A 9 -31.88 4.38 6.24
CA ALA A 9 -33.22 3.95 6.65
C ALA A 9 -33.78 2.84 5.75
N LEU A 10 -33.47 2.85 4.44
CA LEU A 10 -33.79 1.76 3.53
C LEU A 10 -33.00 0.49 3.85
N ILE A 11 -31.73 0.65 4.24
CA ILE A 11 -30.86 -0.44 4.70
C ILE A 11 -31.33 -0.98 6.06
N LEU A 12 -31.73 -0.10 7.00
CA LEU A 12 -32.30 -0.55 8.28
C LEU A 12 -33.72 -1.10 8.15
N GLY A 13 -34.56 -0.59 7.23
CA GLY A 13 -35.90 -1.09 6.97
C GLY A 13 -35.89 -2.40 6.19
N ALA A 14 -34.84 -2.68 5.41
CA ALA A 14 -34.59 -3.97 4.76
C ALA A 14 -33.92 -5.00 5.68
N SER A 15 -33.56 -4.63 6.91
CA SER A 15 -32.83 -5.47 7.87
C SER A 15 -33.61 -6.66 8.42
N THR A 16 -34.83 -6.89 7.98
CA THR A 16 -35.59 -8.06 8.41
C THR A 16 -35.47 -9.28 7.49
N MET A 17 -34.79 -9.23 6.32
CA MET A 17 -34.77 -10.38 5.39
C MET A 17 -33.60 -10.48 4.39
N VAL A 18 -32.37 -10.08 4.66
CA VAL A 18 -31.32 -10.28 3.64
C VAL A 18 -29.98 -10.71 4.22
N TRP A 19 -29.56 -11.93 3.85
CA TRP A 19 -28.35 -12.62 4.28
C TRP A 19 -27.69 -13.33 3.07
N GLY A 20 -26.37 -13.27 2.87
CA GLY A 20 -25.75 -13.64 1.59
C GLY A 20 -24.51 -14.58 1.55
N GLN A 21 -24.01 -15.19 0.43
CA GLN A 21 -22.99 -16.28 0.35
C GLN A 21 -22.03 -16.31 -0.83
N ALA A 22 -20.94 -17.21 -0.77
CA ALA A 22 -20.10 -17.65 -1.88
C ALA A 22 -20.95 -18.15 -3.03
N ARG A 23 -20.53 -17.83 -4.24
CA ARG A 23 -21.11 -18.46 -5.41
C ARG A 23 -20.95 -19.97 -5.26
N PRO A 24 -22.01 -20.75 -5.03
CA PRO A 24 -21.87 -22.19 -4.99
C PRO A 24 -21.51 -22.70 -6.39
N GLY A 25 -20.85 -23.83 -6.44
CA GLY A 25 -20.68 -24.57 -7.67
C GLY A 25 -21.85 -25.49 -7.93
N SER A 26 -21.81 -26.20 -9.04
CA SER A 26 -22.76 -27.27 -9.39
C SER A 26 -22.02 -28.47 -9.96
N LEU A 27 -22.67 -29.62 -9.91
CA LEU A 27 -22.22 -30.85 -10.51
C LEU A 27 -23.24 -31.29 -11.55
N ARG A 28 -22.83 -31.44 -12.80
CA ARG A 28 -23.70 -31.90 -13.88
C ARG A 28 -23.01 -32.95 -14.74
N GLY A 29 -23.76 -33.71 -15.48
CA GLY A 29 -23.22 -34.69 -16.40
C GLY A 29 -24.28 -35.68 -16.89
N THR A 30 -23.80 -36.82 -17.37
CA THR A 30 -24.63 -37.86 -17.92
C THR A 30 -24.30 -39.20 -17.27
N VAL A 31 -25.31 -40.06 -17.17
CA VAL A 31 -25.17 -41.44 -16.72
C VAL A 31 -25.56 -42.34 -17.89
N LYS A 32 -24.63 -43.20 -18.34
CA LYS A 32 -24.83 -44.10 -19.48
C LYS A 32 -24.38 -45.51 -19.13
N ASP A 33 -25.00 -46.50 -19.79
CA ASP A 33 -24.49 -47.86 -19.78
C ASP A 33 -23.14 -47.93 -20.50
N LYS A 34 -22.18 -48.58 -19.87
CA LYS A 34 -20.80 -48.67 -20.38
C LYS A 34 -20.69 -49.48 -21.68
N THR A 35 -21.60 -50.44 -21.87
CA THR A 35 -21.55 -51.41 -22.98
C THR A 35 -22.44 -50.97 -24.14
N SER A 36 -23.69 -50.60 -23.87
CA SER A 36 -24.65 -50.19 -24.90
C SER A 36 -24.55 -48.71 -25.27
N GLY A 37 -24.05 -47.86 -24.36
CA GLY A 37 -24.03 -46.41 -24.51
C GLY A 37 -25.39 -45.74 -24.27
N GLU A 38 -26.42 -46.52 -23.90
CA GLU A 38 -27.76 -46.03 -23.63
C GLU A 38 -27.81 -45.17 -22.37
N GLU A 39 -28.67 -44.17 -22.34
CA GLU A 39 -28.90 -43.28 -21.21
C GLU A 39 -29.60 -44.02 -20.07
N ILE A 40 -29.15 -43.80 -18.84
CA ILE A 40 -29.72 -44.41 -17.64
C ILE A 40 -30.47 -43.33 -16.83
N ALA A 41 -31.80 -43.52 -16.76
CA ALA A 41 -32.67 -42.68 -15.93
C ALA A 41 -32.67 -43.11 -14.46
N GLN A 42 -33.02 -42.16 -13.58
CA GLN A 42 -33.19 -42.35 -12.13
C GLN A 42 -31.96 -42.91 -11.39
N ALA A 43 -30.77 -42.79 -11.96
CA ALA A 43 -29.54 -43.07 -11.24
C ALA A 43 -29.36 -42.04 -10.12
N GLN A 44 -29.08 -42.50 -8.91
CA GLN A 44 -28.88 -41.65 -7.76
C GLN A 44 -27.40 -41.20 -7.69
N ILE A 45 -27.18 -39.92 -7.78
CA ILE A 45 -25.85 -39.30 -7.66
C ILE A 45 -25.74 -38.65 -6.28
N THR A 46 -24.86 -39.16 -5.42
CA THR A 46 -24.66 -38.70 -4.05
C THR A 46 -23.32 -37.97 -3.94
N VAL A 47 -23.34 -36.73 -3.43
CA VAL A 47 -22.16 -35.92 -3.12
C VAL A 47 -21.81 -36.13 -1.66
N LYS A 48 -20.57 -36.59 -1.37
CA LYS A 48 -20.09 -36.89 -0.02
C LYS A 48 -18.84 -36.03 0.32
N SER A 49 -18.76 -35.55 1.55
CA SER A 49 -17.53 -34.99 2.14
C SER A 49 -17.06 -35.96 3.23
N GLY A 50 -15.99 -36.69 2.93
CA GLY A 50 -15.64 -37.86 3.72
C GLY A 50 -16.76 -38.88 3.74
N GLN A 51 -17.26 -39.25 4.92
CA GLN A 51 -18.40 -40.17 5.06
C GLN A 51 -19.78 -39.49 5.10
N PHE A 52 -19.81 -38.15 5.11
CA PHE A 52 -21.05 -37.41 5.27
C PHE A 52 -21.68 -37.06 3.90
N LYS A 53 -22.98 -37.37 3.73
CA LYS A 53 -23.75 -36.93 2.57
C LYS A 53 -23.98 -35.42 2.66
N VAL A 54 -23.54 -34.72 1.62
CA VAL A 54 -23.71 -33.23 1.50
C VAL A 54 -25.03 -32.94 0.77
N THR A 55 -25.24 -33.56 -0.39
CA THR A 55 -26.44 -33.45 -1.22
C THR A 55 -26.53 -34.66 -2.12
N ALA A 56 -27.66 -34.81 -2.83
CA ALA A 56 -27.82 -35.80 -3.87
C ALA A 56 -28.80 -35.29 -4.93
N GLY A 57 -28.75 -35.91 -6.11
CA GLY A 57 -29.68 -35.73 -7.21
C GLY A 57 -29.88 -37.02 -7.97
N THR A 58 -30.79 -37.01 -8.93
CA THR A 58 -31.08 -38.15 -9.80
C THR A 58 -30.92 -37.75 -11.26
N SER A 59 -30.58 -38.70 -12.13
CA SER A 59 -30.61 -38.49 -13.57
C SER A 59 -32.07 -38.48 -14.10
N ASP A 60 -32.28 -37.67 -15.13
CA ASP A 60 -33.54 -37.60 -15.86
C ASP A 60 -33.67 -38.77 -16.88
N PHE A 61 -34.74 -38.74 -17.70
CA PHE A 61 -35.01 -39.79 -18.70
C PHE A 61 -33.94 -39.84 -19.81
N ASP A 62 -33.25 -38.74 -20.06
CA ASP A 62 -32.15 -38.65 -21.03
C ASP A 62 -30.78 -38.88 -20.35
N GLY A 63 -30.77 -39.45 -19.15
CA GLY A 63 -29.59 -39.75 -18.37
C GLY A 63 -28.85 -38.53 -17.84
N ASN A 64 -29.33 -37.31 -18.05
CA ASN A 64 -28.67 -36.08 -17.57
C ASN A 64 -28.95 -35.84 -16.09
N TYR A 65 -28.00 -35.26 -15.39
CA TYR A 65 -28.21 -34.82 -14.01
C TYR A 65 -27.57 -33.44 -13.78
N ASN A 66 -28.17 -32.67 -12.89
CA ASN A 66 -27.65 -31.38 -12.43
C ASN A 66 -27.92 -31.22 -10.93
N ILE A 67 -26.85 -31.20 -10.15
CA ILE A 67 -26.92 -31.04 -8.69
C ILE A 67 -26.36 -29.66 -8.35
N ASN A 68 -27.21 -28.80 -7.82
CA ASN A 68 -26.94 -27.39 -7.59
C ASN A 68 -27.86 -26.90 -6.46
N PRO A 69 -27.31 -26.06 -5.52
CA PRO A 69 -25.96 -25.61 -5.38
C PRO A 69 -25.11 -26.56 -4.50
N ILE A 70 -23.80 -26.62 -4.77
CA ILE A 70 -22.84 -27.35 -3.96
C ILE A 70 -21.79 -26.34 -3.48
N GLN A 71 -21.44 -26.37 -2.20
CA GLN A 71 -20.35 -25.50 -1.69
C GLN A 71 -19.03 -25.83 -2.41
N PRO A 72 -18.18 -24.83 -2.74
CA PRO A 72 -16.86 -25.10 -3.27
C PRO A 72 -16.07 -25.99 -2.32
N GLY A 73 -15.39 -26.98 -2.87
CA GLY A 73 -14.67 -27.97 -2.06
C GLY A 73 -14.33 -29.21 -2.87
N THR A 74 -13.64 -30.17 -2.22
CA THR A 74 -13.32 -31.46 -2.80
C THR A 74 -14.26 -32.53 -2.22
N TYR A 75 -14.85 -33.31 -3.08
CA TYR A 75 -15.91 -34.26 -2.76
C TYR A 75 -15.65 -35.65 -3.33
N THR A 76 -16.29 -36.64 -2.74
CA THR A 76 -16.48 -37.97 -3.33
C THR A 76 -17.87 -38.05 -3.88
N ILE A 77 -18.00 -38.42 -5.15
CA ILE A 77 -19.28 -38.53 -5.85
C ILE A 77 -19.54 -39.99 -6.12
N VAL A 78 -20.71 -40.47 -5.68
CA VAL A 78 -21.13 -41.86 -5.84
C VAL A 78 -22.38 -41.90 -6.70
N CYS A 79 -22.34 -42.67 -7.76
CA CYS A 79 -23.50 -42.95 -8.61
C CYS A 79 -23.97 -44.39 -8.40
N GLU A 80 -25.26 -44.54 -8.09
CA GLU A 80 -25.90 -45.82 -7.80
C GLU A 80 -27.19 -45.95 -8.59
N VAL A 81 -27.40 -47.07 -9.22
CA VAL A 81 -28.67 -47.42 -9.89
C VAL A 81 -28.89 -48.92 -9.85
N PHE A 82 -30.15 -49.31 -9.74
CA PHE A 82 -30.52 -50.73 -9.66
C PHE A 82 -30.11 -51.49 -10.93
N GLY A 83 -29.44 -52.65 -10.75
CA GLY A 83 -28.95 -53.48 -11.86
C GLY A 83 -27.57 -53.10 -12.40
N TYR A 84 -26.87 -52.12 -11.77
CA TYR A 84 -25.53 -51.70 -12.16
C TYR A 84 -24.60 -51.68 -10.95
N ASN A 85 -23.29 -51.82 -11.22
CA ASN A 85 -22.26 -51.65 -10.21
C ASN A 85 -22.14 -50.17 -9.87
N SER A 86 -21.98 -49.85 -8.56
CA SER A 86 -21.77 -48.45 -8.14
C SER A 86 -20.45 -47.90 -8.68
N VAL A 87 -20.44 -46.63 -9.06
CA VAL A 87 -19.25 -45.91 -9.52
C VAL A 87 -18.96 -44.74 -8.58
N THR A 88 -17.75 -44.73 -8.02
CA THR A 88 -17.30 -43.71 -7.09
C THR A 88 -16.14 -42.93 -7.69
N PHE A 89 -16.29 -41.62 -7.81
CA PHE A 89 -15.20 -40.69 -8.12
C PHE A 89 -14.74 -39.99 -6.86
N THR A 90 -13.46 -40.09 -6.55
CA THR A 90 -12.82 -39.39 -5.42
C THR A 90 -12.04 -38.16 -5.89
N GLY A 91 -11.96 -37.16 -5.05
CA GLY A 91 -11.19 -35.95 -5.36
C GLY A 91 -11.85 -34.99 -6.34
N VAL A 92 -13.17 -35.09 -6.53
CA VAL A 92 -13.95 -34.20 -7.42
C VAL A 92 -14.00 -32.82 -6.85
N GLN A 93 -13.41 -31.86 -7.57
CA GLN A 93 -13.33 -30.47 -7.15
C GLN A 93 -14.52 -29.67 -7.68
N ILE A 94 -15.30 -29.10 -6.78
CA ILE A 94 -16.39 -28.19 -7.09
C ILE A 94 -15.90 -26.77 -6.92
N ASN A 95 -15.90 -26.02 -8.01
CA ASN A 95 -15.42 -24.63 -8.05
C ASN A 95 -16.59 -23.64 -7.91
N PRO A 96 -16.35 -22.44 -7.35
CA PRO A 96 -17.41 -21.45 -7.17
C PRO A 96 -17.94 -20.91 -8.49
N GLY A 97 -19.26 -20.81 -8.59
CA GLY A 97 -19.97 -20.15 -9.69
C GLY A 97 -19.96 -20.89 -11.01
N ARG A 98 -19.61 -22.19 -11.02
CA ARG A 98 -19.62 -23.00 -12.27
C ARG A 98 -19.94 -24.47 -12.07
N PRO A 99 -20.44 -25.12 -13.12
CA PRO A 99 -20.67 -26.57 -13.12
C PRO A 99 -19.35 -27.34 -13.28
N THR A 100 -19.16 -28.34 -12.45
CA THR A 100 -18.20 -29.42 -12.67
C THR A 100 -18.88 -30.49 -13.49
N GLU A 101 -18.33 -30.87 -14.64
CA GLU A 101 -18.88 -31.93 -15.47
C GLU A 101 -18.31 -33.29 -15.06
N LEU A 102 -19.16 -34.26 -14.81
CA LEU A 102 -18.78 -35.63 -14.50
C LEU A 102 -19.72 -36.63 -15.19
N LYS A 103 -19.14 -37.51 -16.00
CA LYS A 103 -19.89 -38.53 -16.75
C LYS A 103 -19.70 -39.89 -16.09
N PHE A 104 -20.80 -40.59 -15.86
CA PHE A 104 -20.78 -41.94 -15.33
C PHE A 104 -21.03 -42.97 -16.45
N ALA A 105 -20.10 -43.92 -16.57
CA ALA A 105 -20.27 -45.11 -17.40
C ALA A 105 -20.49 -46.33 -16.47
N MET A 106 -21.74 -46.75 -16.34
CA MET A 106 -22.19 -47.78 -15.42
C MET A 106 -22.07 -49.15 -16.06
N ALA A 107 -21.38 -50.07 -15.40
CA ALA A 107 -21.33 -51.46 -15.86
C ALA A 107 -22.49 -52.27 -15.27
N SER A 108 -23.22 -52.98 -16.12
CA SER A 108 -24.33 -53.86 -15.70
C SER A 108 -23.84 -54.93 -14.72
N SER A 109 -24.56 -55.10 -13.63
CA SER A 109 -24.30 -56.15 -12.63
C SER A 109 -24.93 -57.47 -13.09
N SER A 110 -24.13 -58.34 -13.68
CA SER A 110 -24.61 -59.62 -14.23
C SER A 110 -24.55 -60.80 -13.22
N VAL A 111 -24.20 -60.55 -11.94
CA VAL A 111 -24.10 -61.61 -10.93
C VAL A 111 -24.62 -61.13 -9.57
N GLU A 112 -25.43 -61.98 -8.95
CA GLU A 112 -25.83 -61.91 -7.55
C GLU A 112 -24.61 -61.87 -6.61
N LEU A 113 -24.63 -60.97 -5.58
CA LEU A 113 -23.75 -60.95 -4.46
C LEU A 113 -22.31 -60.39 -4.68
N GLY A 114 -22.23 -59.07 -4.67
CA GLY A 114 -21.01 -58.33 -4.48
C GLY A 114 -20.96 -57.06 -5.30
N SER A 115 -21.32 -55.91 -4.71
CA SER A 115 -21.12 -54.64 -5.35
C SER A 115 -19.60 -54.39 -5.55
N VAL A 116 -19.16 -54.39 -6.80
CA VAL A 116 -17.79 -53.98 -7.13
C VAL A 116 -17.80 -52.47 -7.24
N ASP A 117 -17.27 -51.80 -6.21
CA ASP A 117 -17.09 -50.37 -6.25
C ASP A 117 -15.93 -50.00 -7.19
N VAL A 118 -16.23 -49.33 -8.27
CA VAL A 118 -15.20 -48.77 -9.16
C VAL A 118 -14.79 -47.40 -8.60
N VAL A 119 -13.62 -47.33 -7.98
CA VAL A 119 -13.09 -46.10 -7.46
C VAL A 119 -12.12 -45.47 -8.48
N ALA A 120 -12.43 -44.30 -8.99
CA ALA A 120 -11.59 -43.56 -9.92
C ALA A 120 -11.22 -42.18 -9.32
N LYS A 121 -9.96 -41.77 -9.54
CA LYS A 121 -9.55 -40.40 -9.22
C LYS A 121 -10.05 -39.46 -10.30
N TYR A 122 -10.78 -38.40 -9.91
CA TYR A 122 -11.24 -37.38 -10.85
C TYR A 122 -10.06 -36.51 -11.30
N GLU A 123 -9.84 -36.41 -12.60
CA GLU A 123 -8.93 -35.46 -13.20
C GLU A 123 -9.78 -34.41 -13.93
N ALA A 124 -9.68 -33.15 -13.47
CA ALA A 124 -10.39 -32.05 -14.09
C ALA A 124 -9.88 -31.80 -15.51
N PRO A 125 -10.77 -31.57 -16.51
CA PRO A 125 -10.33 -31.22 -17.84
C PRO A 125 -9.54 -29.91 -17.83
N LEU A 126 -8.40 -29.88 -18.50
CA LEU A 126 -7.50 -28.72 -18.59
C LEU A 126 -8.14 -27.54 -19.34
N ILE A 127 -9.09 -27.76 -20.21
CA ILE A 127 -9.76 -26.75 -21.02
C ILE A 127 -11.29 -27.00 -20.99
N GLU A 128 -12.05 -25.99 -20.57
CA GLU A 128 -13.50 -26.00 -20.58
C GLU A 128 -14.07 -25.38 -21.88
N LYS A 129 -15.20 -25.87 -22.35
CA LYS A 129 -15.86 -25.30 -23.54
C LYS A 129 -16.31 -23.85 -23.27
N GLY A 130 -15.94 -22.93 -24.17
CA GLY A 130 -16.38 -21.54 -24.17
C GLY A 130 -15.46 -20.55 -23.39
N LYS A 131 -14.48 -21.03 -22.61
CA LYS A 131 -13.47 -20.17 -21.96
C LYS A 131 -12.10 -20.85 -21.95
N THR A 132 -11.06 -20.04 -21.94
CA THR A 132 -9.69 -20.53 -21.69
C THR A 132 -9.39 -20.31 -20.21
N ALA A 133 -9.55 -21.35 -19.42
CA ALA A 133 -9.30 -21.31 -17.98
C ALA A 133 -8.47 -22.52 -17.56
N GLN A 134 -7.60 -22.32 -16.57
CA GLN A 134 -6.82 -23.36 -15.92
C GLN A 134 -7.12 -23.35 -14.42
N SER A 135 -7.40 -24.51 -13.86
CA SER A 135 -7.74 -24.66 -12.44
C SER A 135 -6.69 -25.53 -11.74
N PHE A 136 -6.23 -25.06 -10.59
CA PHE A 136 -5.26 -25.75 -9.74
C PHE A 136 -5.92 -26.07 -8.40
N GLY A 137 -5.93 -27.34 -8.03
CA GLY A 137 -6.44 -27.80 -6.74
C GLY A 137 -5.40 -27.70 -5.62
N ALA A 138 -5.85 -27.88 -4.39
CA ALA A 138 -5.00 -27.77 -3.19
C ALA A 138 -3.75 -28.66 -3.24
N GLU A 139 -3.87 -29.90 -3.72
CA GLU A 139 -2.74 -30.82 -3.85
C GLU A 139 -1.71 -30.35 -4.89
N GLN A 140 -2.19 -29.88 -6.05
CA GLN A 140 -1.32 -29.33 -7.09
C GLN A 140 -0.58 -28.10 -6.57
N ILE A 141 -1.31 -27.16 -5.90
CA ILE A 141 -0.72 -25.92 -5.34
C ILE A 141 0.33 -26.24 -4.25
N ARG A 142 0.09 -27.26 -3.44
CA ARG A 142 1.04 -27.72 -2.44
C ARG A 142 2.36 -28.21 -3.06
N ASN A 143 2.27 -28.87 -4.20
CA ASN A 143 3.41 -29.47 -4.90
C ASN A 143 4.14 -28.47 -5.83
N LEU A 144 3.67 -27.23 -5.96
CA LEU A 144 4.39 -26.19 -6.72
C LEU A 144 5.69 -25.78 -5.99
N ALA A 145 6.72 -25.50 -6.76
CA ALA A 145 8.02 -25.04 -6.24
C ALA A 145 7.90 -23.66 -5.55
N GLY A 146 7.03 -22.79 -6.05
CA GLY A 146 6.73 -21.49 -5.46
C GLY A 146 5.56 -21.53 -4.47
N ARG A 147 5.25 -20.39 -3.88
CA ARG A 147 4.17 -20.26 -2.88
C ARG A 147 3.10 -19.26 -3.33
N GLY A 148 1.88 -19.49 -2.85
CA GLY A 148 0.75 -18.60 -3.06
C GLY A 148 0.23 -18.56 -4.51
N VAL A 149 -0.56 -17.54 -4.78
CA VAL A 149 -1.21 -17.34 -6.09
C VAL A 149 -0.19 -17.09 -7.20
N ASN A 150 0.89 -16.40 -6.90
CA ASN A 150 1.94 -16.11 -7.88
C ASN A 150 2.60 -17.38 -8.44
N ALA A 151 2.75 -18.44 -7.64
CA ALA A 151 3.28 -19.71 -8.13
C ALA A 151 2.33 -20.40 -9.11
N VAL A 152 1.03 -20.26 -8.90
CA VAL A 152 -0.01 -20.75 -9.83
C VAL A 152 0.06 -19.98 -11.16
N LEU A 153 0.21 -18.67 -11.10
CA LEU A 153 0.32 -17.81 -12.28
C LEU A 153 1.55 -18.14 -13.13
N ALA A 154 2.69 -18.44 -12.46
CA ALA A 154 3.92 -18.84 -13.15
C ALA A 154 3.78 -20.18 -13.92
N GLN A 155 2.84 -21.03 -13.56
CA GLN A 155 2.53 -22.30 -14.23
C GLN A 155 1.37 -22.19 -15.23
N THR A 156 0.73 -21.03 -15.31
CA THR A 156 -0.45 -20.85 -16.18
C THR A 156 -0.03 -20.48 -17.59
N ALA A 157 -0.50 -21.24 -18.57
CA ALA A 157 -0.24 -20.94 -19.98
C ALA A 157 -0.77 -19.54 -20.37
N SER A 158 -0.01 -18.81 -21.19
CA SER A 158 -0.32 -17.46 -21.66
C SER A 158 -0.33 -16.38 -20.57
N VAL A 159 0.29 -16.66 -19.42
CA VAL A 159 0.53 -15.68 -18.35
C VAL A 159 2.04 -15.45 -18.25
N VAL A 160 2.44 -14.19 -18.25
CA VAL A 160 3.84 -13.77 -18.07
C VAL A 160 3.91 -12.93 -16.81
N GLN A 161 4.84 -13.29 -15.92
CA GLN A 161 5.19 -12.50 -14.75
C GLN A 161 6.51 -11.79 -15.02
N ASP A 162 6.52 -10.48 -14.93
CA ASP A 162 7.75 -9.69 -14.97
C ASP A 162 8.32 -9.54 -13.55
N GLU A 163 9.40 -10.22 -13.28
CA GLU A 163 10.07 -10.18 -11.98
C GLU A 163 10.60 -8.79 -11.60
N ARG A 164 10.88 -7.96 -12.60
CA ARG A 164 11.42 -6.61 -12.38
C ARG A 164 10.34 -5.63 -11.91
N SER A 165 9.22 -5.59 -12.63
CA SER A 165 8.09 -4.70 -12.29
C SER A 165 7.09 -5.34 -11.33
N GLY A 166 7.12 -6.66 -11.14
CA GLY A 166 6.10 -7.42 -10.41
C GLY A 166 4.77 -7.54 -11.16
N GLY A 167 4.72 -7.06 -12.41
CA GLY A 167 3.51 -7.09 -13.24
C GLY A 167 3.17 -8.49 -13.73
N THR A 168 1.87 -8.79 -13.80
CA THR A 168 1.35 -10.03 -14.38
C THR A 168 0.56 -9.69 -15.65
N PHE A 169 0.93 -10.28 -16.75
CA PHE A 169 0.39 -9.98 -18.08
C PHE A 169 -0.31 -11.22 -18.66
N PHE A 170 -1.56 -11.06 -19.05
CA PHE A 170 -2.38 -12.10 -19.65
C PHE A 170 -2.44 -11.88 -21.16
N ARG A 171 -1.97 -12.87 -21.96
CA ARG A 171 -2.00 -12.81 -23.44
C ARG A 171 -1.45 -11.50 -24.03
N GLY A 172 -0.46 -10.89 -23.40
CA GLY A 172 0.11 -9.60 -23.85
C GLY A 172 -0.72 -8.37 -23.50
N GLY A 173 -1.81 -8.51 -22.73
CA GLY A 173 -2.59 -7.39 -22.20
C GLY A 173 -1.85 -6.64 -21.09
N ARG A 174 -2.42 -5.53 -20.60
CA ARG A 174 -1.85 -4.74 -19.51
C ARG A 174 -2.05 -5.44 -18.16
N SER A 175 -1.11 -5.26 -17.23
CA SER A 175 -1.20 -5.85 -15.89
C SER A 175 -2.33 -5.26 -15.03
N ASP A 176 -2.71 -4.02 -15.26
CA ASP A 176 -3.81 -3.32 -14.57
C ASP A 176 -5.22 -3.74 -15.04
N GLY A 177 -5.29 -4.43 -16.20
CA GLY A 177 -6.54 -5.01 -16.71
C GLY A 177 -6.97 -6.31 -16.03
N ASN A 178 -6.15 -6.86 -15.12
CA ASN A 178 -6.43 -8.12 -14.44
C ASN A 178 -7.22 -7.90 -13.15
N VAL A 179 -8.09 -8.85 -12.84
CA VAL A 179 -8.87 -8.81 -11.59
C VAL A 179 -8.65 -10.09 -10.79
N VAL A 180 -8.42 -9.91 -9.49
CA VAL A 180 -8.20 -11.01 -8.55
C VAL A 180 -9.36 -11.08 -7.56
N PHE A 181 -9.89 -12.27 -7.38
CA PHE A 181 -10.89 -12.56 -6.36
C PHE A 181 -10.38 -13.60 -5.37
N VAL A 182 -10.64 -13.37 -4.10
CA VAL A 182 -10.46 -14.35 -3.02
C VAL A 182 -11.81 -14.54 -2.35
N ASP A 183 -12.32 -15.73 -2.36
CA ASP A 183 -13.66 -16.05 -1.86
C ASP A 183 -14.75 -15.09 -2.40
N GLY A 184 -14.63 -14.63 -3.64
CA GLY A 184 -15.54 -13.68 -4.26
C GLY A 184 -15.32 -12.21 -3.86
N VAL A 185 -14.41 -11.90 -2.92
CA VAL A 185 -13.97 -10.54 -2.62
C VAL A 185 -13.02 -10.08 -3.71
N LYS A 186 -13.27 -8.93 -4.32
CA LYS A 186 -12.37 -8.31 -5.31
C LYS A 186 -11.17 -7.70 -4.57
N MET A 187 -9.99 -8.22 -4.87
CA MET A 187 -8.79 -7.91 -4.11
C MET A 187 -8.13 -6.60 -4.54
N ARG A 188 -7.57 -5.91 -3.56
CA ARG A 188 -6.62 -4.80 -3.71
C ARG A 188 -5.43 -5.06 -2.77
N GLY A 189 -4.22 -4.74 -3.21
CA GLY A 189 -3.00 -5.02 -2.46
C GLY A 189 -2.47 -6.44 -2.65
N ASP A 190 -1.94 -7.07 -1.59
CA ASP A 190 -1.40 -8.42 -1.69
C ASP A 190 -2.48 -9.46 -2.00
N ILE A 191 -2.22 -10.28 -2.98
CA ILE A 191 -3.15 -11.33 -3.44
C ILE A 191 -2.84 -12.72 -2.87
N ASN A 192 -1.70 -12.86 -2.18
CA ASN A 192 -1.26 -14.15 -1.68
C ASN A 192 -1.97 -14.52 -0.38
N LEU A 193 -2.19 -15.79 -0.22
CA LEU A 193 -2.76 -16.42 0.97
C LEU A 193 -1.77 -17.43 1.56
N PRO A 194 -1.89 -17.77 2.85
CA PRO A 194 -1.23 -18.95 3.37
C PRO A 194 -1.55 -20.16 2.50
N ARG A 195 -0.52 -20.88 2.01
CA ARG A 195 -0.66 -21.93 1.00
C ARG A 195 -1.67 -22.99 1.42
N GLU A 196 -1.64 -23.39 2.67
CA GLU A 196 -2.52 -24.43 3.21
C GLU A 196 -3.99 -23.99 3.38
N ALA A 197 -4.28 -22.69 3.28
CA ALA A 197 -5.66 -22.19 3.26
C ALA A 197 -6.34 -22.37 1.90
N ILE A 198 -5.57 -22.50 0.83
CA ILE A 198 -6.10 -22.49 -0.54
C ILE A 198 -6.73 -23.86 -0.85
N GLN A 199 -7.99 -23.85 -1.27
CA GLN A 199 -8.69 -25.02 -1.82
C GLN A 199 -8.45 -25.15 -3.32
N SER A 200 -8.56 -24.03 -4.04
CA SER A 200 -8.34 -23.98 -5.49
C SER A 200 -8.05 -22.57 -5.95
N THR A 201 -7.31 -22.47 -7.04
CA THR A 201 -7.14 -21.23 -7.79
C THR A 201 -7.46 -21.48 -9.25
N GLU A 202 -8.38 -20.70 -9.79
CA GLU A 202 -8.71 -20.68 -11.20
C GLU A 202 -8.13 -19.45 -11.86
N VAL A 203 -7.52 -19.63 -13.01
CA VAL A 203 -6.96 -18.56 -13.83
C VAL A 203 -7.65 -18.57 -15.20
N ILE A 204 -8.44 -17.54 -15.48
CA ILE A 204 -9.17 -17.36 -16.74
C ILE A 204 -8.38 -16.40 -17.60
N THR A 205 -7.82 -16.89 -18.69
CA THR A 205 -6.99 -16.10 -19.61
C THR A 205 -7.73 -15.61 -20.85
N GLY A 206 -8.98 -16.06 -21.05
CA GLY A 206 -9.83 -15.65 -22.19
C GLY A 206 -11.23 -16.21 -22.09
N GLY A 207 -12.18 -15.62 -22.82
CA GLY A 207 -13.59 -15.98 -22.70
C GLY A 207 -14.14 -15.68 -21.31
N VAL A 208 -13.77 -14.52 -20.74
CA VAL A 208 -14.19 -14.12 -19.39
C VAL A 208 -15.71 -14.10 -19.30
N PRO A 209 -16.32 -14.86 -18.37
CA PRO A 209 -17.77 -14.86 -18.20
C PRO A 209 -18.33 -13.48 -17.84
N ALA A 210 -19.54 -13.16 -18.30
CA ALA A 210 -20.21 -11.88 -18.11
C ALA A 210 -20.40 -11.46 -16.63
N GLN A 211 -20.34 -12.44 -15.71
CA GLN A 211 -20.37 -12.19 -14.26
C GLN A 211 -19.16 -11.39 -13.72
N TYR A 212 -18.07 -11.29 -14.47
CA TYR A 212 -16.90 -10.49 -14.13
C TYR A 212 -16.94 -9.21 -14.98
N GLY A 213 -17.39 -8.11 -14.40
CA GLY A 213 -17.32 -6.78 -15.02
C GLY A 213 -15.92 -6.17 -14.94
N ASP A 214 -15.65 -5.15 -15.73
CA ASP A 214 -14.40 -4.34 -15.71
C ASP A 214 -13.10 -5.14 -15.92
N VAL A 215 -13.15 -6.23 -16.68
CA VAL A 215 -11.99 -7.08 -16.96
C VAL A 215 -11.57 -6.92 -18.41
N THR A 216 -10.41 -6.37 -18.65
CA THR A 216 -9.79 -6.28 -19.98
C THR A 216 -8.62 -7.26 -20.16
N GLY A 217 -8.12 -7.81 -19.07
CA GLY A 217 -7.07 -8.84 -19.02
C GLY A 217 -7.62 -10.21 -18.62
N GLY A 218 -7.07 -10.79 -17.57
CA GLY A 218 -7.47 -12.08 -17.01
C GLY A 218 -8.19 -11.97 -15.67
N VAL A 219 -8.80 -13.07 -15.26
CA VAL A 219 -9.40 -13.23 -13.93
C VAL A 219 -8.68 -14.33 -13.17
N ILE A 220 -8.31 -14.03 -11.95
CA ILE A 220 -7.77 -14.97 -10.98
C ILE A 220 -8.79 -15.12 -9.86
N SER A 221 -9.28 -16.35 -9.65
CA SER A 221 -10.26 -16.62 -8.59
C SER A 221 -9.73 -17.70 -7.66
N THR A 222 -9.39 -17.30 -6.44
CA THR A 222 -8.91 -18.21 -5.39
C THR A 222 -10.03 -18.47 -4.39
N THR A 223 -10.18 -19.72 -4.02
CA THR A 223 -11.16 -20.17 -3.03
C THR A 223 -10.42 -20.79 -1.86
N THR A 224 -10.76 -20.37 -0.63
CA THR A 224 -10.22 -20.98 0.58
C THR A 224 -10.95 -22.28 0.93
N LYS A 225 -10.32 -23.13 1.74
CA LYS A 225 -10.91 -24.36 2.22
C LYS A 225 -12.24 -24.08 2.94
N GLY A 226 -13.25 -24.87 2.60
CA GLY A 226 -14.59 -24.78 3.18
C GLY A 226 -14.71 -25.51 4.53
N PRO A 227 -15.94 -25.59 5.09
CA PRO A 227 -16.20 -26.28 6.35
C PRO A 227 -15.87 -27.77 6.22
N SER A 228 -15.07 -28.27 7.14
CA SER A 228 -14.74 -29.69 7.25
C SER A 228 -15.55 -30.35 8.37
N PRO A 229 -16.04 -31.59 8.19
CA PRO A 229 -16.70 -32.33 9.25
C PRO A 229 -15.73 -32.89 10.29
N ARG A 230 -14.43 -32.82 10.05
CA ARG A 230 -13.38 -33.27 10.95
C ARG A 230 -12.38 -32.14 11.21
N TYR A 231 -11.80 -32.13 12.41
CA TYR A 231 -10.68 -31.25 12.70
C TYR A 231 -9.48 -31.62 11.84
N PHE A 232 -8.81 -30.61 11.33
CA PHE A 232 -7.51 -30.75 10.68
C PHE A 232 -6.63 -29.57 11.05
N GLY A 233 -5.34 -29.80 11.01
CA GLY A 233 -4.34 -28.76 11.27
C GLY A 233 -3.05 -29.08 10.54
N THR A 234 -2.33 -28.04 10.19
CA THR A 234 -1.02 -28.12 9.57
C THR A 234 -0.11 -27.09 10.23
N VAL A 235 1.08 -27.53 10.63
CA VAL A 235 2.18 -26.66 11.04
C VAL A 235 3.27 -26.82 10.00
N GLU A 236 3.79 -25.71 9.51
CA GLU A 236 4.86 -25.68 8.52
C GLU A 236 5.98 -24.77 9.00
N TYR A 237 7.21 -25.22 8.84
CA TYR A 237 8.40 -24.40 9.00
C TYR A 237 9.33 -24.61 7.80
N VAL A 238 9.75 -23.49 7.17
CA VAL A 238 10.68 -23.51 6.04
C VAL A 238 11.83 -22.58 6.35
N THR A 239 13.04 -23.00 6.05
CA THR A 239 14.24 -22.17 6.22
C THR A 239 15.25 -22.45 5.12
N SER A 240 15.94 -21.41 4.67
CA SER A 240 17.11 -21.51 3.81
C SER A 240 18.44 -21.44 4.59
N ALA A 241 18.40 -21.12 5.90
CA ALA A 241 19.60 -20.83 6.71
C ALA A 241 20.63 -21.97 6.74
N LEU A 242 20.22 -23.21 6.43
CA LEU A 242 21.12 -24.37 6.33
C LEU A 242 21.88 -24.44 4.99
N PHE A 243 21.41 -23.74 3.95
CA PHE A 243 21.87 -23.86 2.59
C PHE A 243 22.46 -22.57 2.02
N ASP A 244 21.97 -21.41 2.49
CA ASP A 244 22.44 -20.11 2.05
C ASP A 244 22.52 -19.10 3.21
N ARG A 245 23.05 -17.90 2.89
CA ARG A 245 23.19 -16.78 3.83
C ARG A 245 22.10 -15.73 3.66
N ASN A 246 21.06 -15.99 2.85
CA ASN A 246 19.98 -15.05 2.60
C ASN A 246 18.98 -15.02 3.77
N ASN A 247 19.05 -16.02 4.64
CA ASN A 247 18.35 -16.07 5.93
C ASN A 247 16.83 -15.96 5.77
N TYR A 248 16.25 -16.87 4.97
CA TYR A 248 14.80 -16.98 4.82
C TYR A 248 14.22 -17.92 5.88
N HIS A 249 13.17 -17.46 6.54
CA HIS A 249 12.39 -18.26 7.48
C HIS A 249 10.91 -18.07 7.22
N LEU A 250 10.13 -19.14 7.34
CA LEU A 250 8.68 -19.09 7.26
C LEU A 250 8.10 -20.06 8.30
N ALA A 251 7.12 -19.57 9.04
CA ALA A 251 6.30 -20.38 9.94
C ALA A 251 4.82 -20.23 9.54
N GLY A 252 4.14 -21.35 9.35
CA GLY A 252 2.73 -21.42 8.98
C GLY A 252 1.93 -22.29 9.94
N LEU A 253 0.69 -21.85 10.24
CA LEU A 253 -0.28 -22.60 11.02
C LEU A 253 -1.63 -22.54 10.30
N THR A 254 -2.23 -23.69 10.08
CA THR A 254 -3.61 -23.79 9.58
C THR A 254 -4.41 -24.70 10.48
N LEU A 255 -5.57 -24.25 10.89
CA LEU A 255 -6.53 -24.99 11.71
C LEU A 255 -7.91 -24.89 11.10
N GLY A 256 -8.66 -25.97 11.08
CA GLY A 256 -10.04 -25.98 10.62
C GLY A 256 -10.83 -27.16 11.16
N GLY A 257 -12.12 -27.04 11.12
CA GLY A 257 -13.00 -28.10 11.58
C GLY A 257 -14.36 -27.59 12.04
N PRO A 258 -15.17 -28.48 12.63
CA PRO A 258 -16.49 -28.15 13.14
C PRO A 258 -16.40 -27.48 14.52
N LEU A 259 -17.15 -26.38 14.71
CA LEU A 259 -17.35 -25.78 16.04
C LEU A 259 -18.64 -26.33 16.70
N LEU A 260 -19.70 -26.50 15.90
CA LEU A 260 -20.98 -27.02 16.37
C LEU A 260 -21.53 -28.06 15.40
N PHE A 261 -22.11 -29.11 15.94
CA PHE A 261 -22.82 -30.13 15.17
C PHE A 261 -24.35 -30.01 15.32
N ASN A 262 -25.08 -30.58 14.39
CA ASN A 262 -26.51 -30.80 14.53
C ASN A 262 -26.81 -31.78 15.68
N LYS A 263 -28.06 -31.83 16.16
CA LYS A 263 -28.47 -32.70 17.28
C LYS A 263 -28.12 -34.20 17.03
N ALA A 264 -28.18 -34.65 15.78
CA ALA A 264 -27.84 -36.01 15.38
C ALA A 264 -26.32 -36.23 15.23
N LYS A 265 -25.48 -35.23 15.38
CA LYS A 265 -24.01 -35.24 15.15
C LYS A 265 -23.61 -35.74 13.75
N THR A 266 -24.50 -35.62 12.77
CA THR A 266 -24.29 -36.11 11.39
C THR A 266 -23.72 -35.03 10.45
N ALA A 267 -23.83 -33.75 10.81
CA ALA A 267 -23.32 -32.68 9.98
C ALA A 267 -22.90 -31.46 10.84
N PRO A 268 -21.82 -30.74 10.50
CA PRO A 268 -21.47 -29.51 11.18
C PRO A 268 -22.52 -28.43 10.90
N LEU A 269 -22.97 -27.74 11.95
CA LEU A 269 -23.77 -26.53 11.86
C LEU A 269 -22.87 -25.28 11.73
N VAL A 270 -21.76 -25.29 12.46
CA VAL A 270 -20.78 -24.21 12.39
C VAL A 270 -19.40 -24.84 12.15
N GLY A 271 -18.74 -24.43 11.10
CA GLY A 271 -17.37 -24.79 10.79
C GLY A 271 -16.47 -23.56 10.67
N PHE A 272 -15.19 -23.74 10.89
CA PHE A 272 -14.20 -22.67 10.78
C PHE A 272 -12.96 -23.09 10.02
N LEU A 273 -12.28 -22.08 9.47
CA LEU A 273 -10.91 -22.13 8.96
C LEU A 273 -10.16 -20.94 9.53
N LEU A 274 -8.94 -21.16 10.00
CA LEU A 274 -7.97 -20.13 10.32
C LEU A 274 -6.61 -20.57 9.78
N ALA A 275 -5.97 -19.74 8.98
CA ALA A 275 -4.64 -19.97 8.47
C ALA A 275 -3.79 -18.72 8.65
N THR A 276 -2.59 -18.88 9.16
CA THR A 276 -1.62 -17.81 9.36
C THR A 276 -0.27 -18.20 8.77
N GLU A 277 0.46 -17.22 8.29
CA GLU A 277 1.83 -17.40 7.78
C GLU A 277 2.64 -16.16 8.16
N PHE A 278 3.77 -16.37 8.79
CA PHE A 278 4.79 -15.37 9.06
C PHE A 278 6.05 -15.73 8.29
N SER A 279 6.64 -14.78 7.57
CA SER A 279 7.94 -14.98 6.94
C SER A 279 8.88 -13.82 7.23
N TYR A 280 10.14 -14.16 7.41
CA TYR A 280 11.27 -13.25 7.50
C TYR A 280 12.21 -13.56 6.34
N THR A 281 12.63 -12.52 5.63
CA THR A 281 13.59 -12.62 4.53
C THR A 281 14.74 -11.66 4.81
N GLY A 282 15.92 -12.17 5.10
CA GLY A 282 17.10 -11.33 5.32
C GLY A 282 17.55 -10.64 4.05
N VAL A 283 17.64 -11.40 2.94
CA VAL A 283 17.98 -10.86 1.61
C VAL A 283 17.05 -11.43 0.54
N GLY A 284 16.06 -10.65 0.13
CA GLY A 284 15.05 -11.10 -0.84
C GLY A 284 15.53 -11.19 -2.29
N ARG A 285 16.53 -10.39 -2.66
CA ARG A 285 17.09 -10.33 -4.02
C ARG A 285 18.62 -10.31 -3.93
N PRO A 286 19.28 -11.47 -3.80
CA PRO A 286 20.74 -11.54 -3.75
C PRO A 286 21.33 -11.10 -5.11
N TYR A 287 22.50 -10.46 -5.08
CA TYR A 287 23.23 -10.14 -6.29
C TYR A 287 23.96 -11.37 -6.83
N ALA A 288 24.05 -11.49 -8.14
CA ALA A 288 24.86 -12.51 -8.80
C ALA A 288 26.36 -12.23 -8.70
N THR A 289 26.73 -10.99 -8.42
CA THR A 289 28.11 -10.53 -8.24
C THR A 289 28.46 -10.43 -6.76
N PRO A 290 29.75 -10.50 -6.39
CA PRO A 290 30.18 -10.25 -5.03
C PRO A 290 29.69 -8.92 -4.50
N VAL A 291 29.31 -8.90 -3.21
CA VAL A 291 28.90 -7.68 -2.51
C VAL A 291 30.07 -7.15 -1.70
N TYR A 292 30.26 -5.84 -1.75
CA TYR A 292 31.31 -5.16 -1.00
C TYR A 292 30.71 -4.11 -0.07
N LYS A 293 31.38 -3.86 1.05
CA LYS A 293 31.16 -2.70 1.94
C LYS A 293 32.51 -2.08 2.30
N LEU A 294 32.48 -0.89 2.87
CA LEU A 294 33.66 -0.36 3.55
C LEU A 294 33.99 -1.22 4.79
N LYS A 295 35.29 -1.36 5.09
CA LYS A 295 35.74 -1.90 6.39
C LYS A 295 35.20 -1.02 7.52
N ASP A 296 34.85 -1.63 8.64
CA ASP A 296 34.10 -0.93 9.72
C ASP A 296 34.88 0.23 10.33
N ASP A 297 36.20 0.10 10.43
CA ASP A 297 37.10 1.18 10.89
C ASP A 297 37.19 2.35 9.90
N VAL A 298 37.26 2.06 8.61
CA VAL A 298 37.27 3.06 7.53
C VAL A 298 35.91 3.77 7.46
N LEU A 299 34.81 3.02 7.62
CA LEU A 299 33.47 3.58 7.63
C LEU A 299 33.27 4.52 8.81
N ALA A 300 33.67 4.10 10.01
CA ALA A 300 33.57 4.92 11.22
C ALA A 300 34.38 6.23 11.11
N ASP A 301 35.60 6.14 10.58
CA ASP A 301 36.44 7.32 10.37
C ASP A 301 35.85 8.25 9.28
N LEU A 302 35.31 7.68 8.19
CA LEU A 302 34.64 8.46 7.14
C LEU A 302 33.36 9.14 7.65
N GLN A 303 32.60 8.47 8.51
CA GLN A 303 31.40 9.05 9.14
C GLN A 303 31.75 10.18 10.12
N ALA A 304 32.85 10.06 10.85
CA ALA A 304 33.32 11.10 11.78
C ALA A 304 33.95 12.29 11.04
N ASN A 305 34.67 12.03 9.96
CA ASN A 305 35.48 13.02 9.23
C ASN A 305 35.21 12.91 7.72
N PRO A 306 34.02 13.33 7.22
CA PRO A 306 33.65 13.09 5.82
C PRO A 306 34.36 13.95 4.79
N ILE A 307 35.00 15.03 5.21
CA ILE A 307 35.76 15.98 4.35
C ILE A 307 37.18 16.16 4.84
N THR A 308 38.08 16.56 3.94
CA THR A 308 39.47 16.87 4.23
C THR A 308 39.91 18.11 3.47
N PRO A 309 40.94 18.89 3.93
CA PRO A 309 41.42 20.04 3.18
C PRO A 309 41.98 19.63 1.81
N THR A 310 41.90 20.55 0.87
CA THR A 310 42.69 20.45 -0.37
C THR A 310 44.17 20.65 -0.05
N ALA A 311 45.08 20.21 -0.91
CA ALA A 311 46.52 20.39 -0.75
C ALA A 311 46.93 21.90 -0.62
N THR A 312 46.11 22.79 -1.17
CA THR A 312 46.34 24.26 -1.11
C THR A 312 45.73 24.92 0.12
N GLY A 313 44.92 24.22 0.90
CA GLY A 313 44.16 24.81 2.02
C GLY A 313 43.03 25.77 1.61
N LEU A 314 42.72 25.89 0.32
CA LEU A 314 41.72 26.83 -0.19
C LEU A 314 40.30 26.25 -0.22
N GLY A 315 40.08 25.00 0.20
CA GLY A 315 38.78 24.34 0.22
C GLY A 315 38.89 22.93 0.74
N THR A 316 37.81 22.18 0.61
CA THR A 316 37.73 20.78 1.03
C THR A 316 37.43 19.84 -0.13
N ILE A 317 37.78 18.57 0.04
CA ILE A 317 37.39 17.45 -0.78
C ILE A 317 36.67 16.41 0.08
N ARG A 318 35.78 15.63 -0.54
CA ARG A 318 35.09 14.52 0.11
C ARG A 318 36.02 13.36 0.24
N ARG A 319 36.25 12.87 1.44
CA ARG A 319 37.14 11.74 1.69
C ARG A 319 36.72 10.46 1.00
N ALA A 320 35.40 10.27 0.82
CA ALA A 320 34.84 9.12 0.09
C ALA A 320 35.34 8.99 -1.37
N GLU A 321 35.74 10.10 -2.01
CA GLU A 321 36.29 10.10 -3.37
C GLU A 321 37.77 9.69 -3.42
N LEU A 322 38.44 9.62 -2.27
CA LEU A 322 39.85 9.24 -2.14
C LEU A 322 40.04 7.78 -1.72
N LEU A 323 38.94 7.03 -1.55
CA LEU A 323 38.99 5.63 -1.14
C LEU A 323 39.57 4.76 -2.25
N THR A 324 40.43 3.83 -1.87
CA THR A 324 41.04 2.84 -2.74
C THR A 324 40.48 1.44 -2.45
N ALA A 325 40.78 0.47 -3.30
CA ALA A 325 40.21 -0.89 -3.21
C ALA A 325 40.47 -1.57 -1.86
N ASP A 326 41.57 -1.25 -1.21
CA ASP A 326 41.93 -1.80 0.11
C ASP A 326 41.04 -1.30 1.27
N ALA A 327 40.30 -0.23 1.06
CA ALA A 327 39.30 0.26 2.02
C ALA A 327 38.04 -0.63 2.09
N PHE A 328 37.85 -1.51 1.11
CA PHE A 328 36.66 -2.34 0.99
C PHE A 328 36.92 -3.79 1.41
N GLU A 329 35.88 -4.44 1.87
CA GLU A 329 35.87 -5.87 2.11
C GLU A 329 34.66 -6.53 1.41
N GLN A 330 34.87 -7.77 0.99
CA GLN A 330 33.81 -8.59 0.42
C GLN A 330 32.95 -9.18 1.52
N ILE A 331 31.65 -9.04 1.39
CA ILE A 331 30.67 -9.61 2.31
C ILE A 331 29.76 -10.61 1.61
N PRO A 332 29.20 -11.59 2.34
CA PRO A 332 28.42 -12.65 1.71
C PRO A 332 27.06 -12.21 1.19
N THR A 333 26.46 -11.19 1.77
CA THR A 333 25.09 -10.74 1.44
C THR A 333 24.97 -9.23 1.61
N ARG A 334 23.94 -8.66 1.02
CA ARG A 334 23.57 -7.24 1.21
C ARG A 334 23.15 -6.98 2.66
N LEU A 335 23.48 -5.79 3.14
CA LEU A 335 23.17 -5.33 4.49
C LEU A 335 21.88 -4.49 4.51
N ASN A 336 21.17 -4.57 5.62
CA ASN A 336 20.03 -3.73 5.94
C ASN A 336 18.93 -3.71 4.85
N VAL A 337 18.56 -4.90 4.35
CA VAL A 337 17.55 -5.10 3.29
C VAL A 337 16.47 -6.11 3.69
N ALA A 338 16.40 -6.43 4.98
CA ALA A 338 15.47 -7.43 5.50
C ALA A 338 14.01 -6.97 5.41
N SER A 339 13.13 -7.94 5.24
CA SER A 339 11.69 -7.74 5.25
C SER A 339 10.97 -8.82 6.06
N GLN A 340 9.84 -8.46 6.63
CA GLN A 340 8.93 -9.33 7.36
C GLN A 340 7.55 -9.28 6.71
N VAL A 341 6.90 -10.43 6.62
CA VAL A 341 5.55 -10.54 6.07
C VAL A 341 4.70 -11.40 7.00
N PHE A 342 3.53 -10.91 7.34
CA PHE A 342 2.50 -11.66 8.04
C PHE A 342 1.25 -11.73 7.17
N ARG A 343 0.67 -12.94 7.04
CA ARG A 343 -0.59 -13.19 6.37
C ARG A 343 -1.49 -14.00 7.28
N ALA A 344 -2.75 -13.61 7.34
CA ALA A 344 -3.78 -14.40 7.99
C ALA A 344 -5.04 -14.42 7.12
N THR A 345 -5.73 -15.54 7.08
CA THR A 345 -7.06 -15.64 6.48
C THR A 345 -7.91 -16.61 7.30
N GLY A 346 -9.20 -16.34 7.36
CA GLY A 346 -10.10 -17.21 8.06
C GLY A 346 -11.54 -17.00 7.62
N ASN A 347 -12.34 -18.05 7.82
CA ASN A 347 -13.77 -17.98 7.62
C ASN A 347 -14.52 -18.82 8.66
N ILE A 348 -15.75 -18.43 8.93
CA ILE A 348 -16.73 -19.16 9.73
C ILE A 348 -17.95 -19.42 8.86
N ASN A 349 -18.31 -20.68 8.72
CA ASN A 349 -19.45 -21.12 7.95
C ASN A 349 -20.56 -21.58 8.90
N ILE A 350 -21.75 -21.00 8.80
CA ILE A 350 -22.90 -21.23 9.68
C ILE A 350 -24.08 -21.71 8.86
N LYS A 351 -24.55 -22.92 9.06
CA LYS A 351 -25.81 -23.40 8.51
C LYS A 351 -26.96 -22.84 9.36
N THR A 352 -27.56 -21.75 8.89
CA THR A 352 -28.66 -21.07 9.61
C THR A 352 -30.01 -21.77 9.45
N GLY A 353 -30.14 -22.69 8.45
CA GLY A 353 -31.30 -23.50 8.22
C GLY A 353 -31.02 -24.67 7.26
N LYS A 354 -32.06 -25.43 6.90
CA LYS A 354 -31.91 -26.58 5.97
C LYS A 354 -31.44 -26.14 4.57
N LYS A 355 -31.79 -24.92 4.16
CA LYS A 355 -31.53 -24.36 2.82
C LYS A 355 -30.84 -23.00 2.89
N THR A 356 -30.34 -22.63 4.06
CA THR A 356 -29.68 -21.32 4.29
C THR A 356 -28.33 -21.52 4.92
N ASN A 357 -27.35 -20.72 4.48
CA ASN A 357 -26.00 -20.73 5.01
C ASN A 357 -25.45 -19.28 5.09
N LEU A 358 -24.70 -18.98 6.12
CA LEU A 358 -24.01 -17.71 6.34
C LEU A 358 -22.51 -17.95 6.44
N VAL A 359 -21.70 -17.17 5.71
CA VAL A 359 -20.25 -17.19 5.81
C VAL A 359 -19.76 -15.82 6.25
N LEU A 360 -18.98 -15.80 7.29
CA LEU A 360 -18.19 -14.63 7.71
C LEU A 360 -16.75 -14.96 7.41
N GLY A 361 -16.05 -14.09 6.70
CA GLY A 361 -14.66 -14.34 6.38
C GLY A 361 -13.86 -13.05 6.27
N GLY A 362 -12.53 -13.20 6.29
CA GLY A 362 -11.65 -12.08 6.16
C GLY A 362 -10.19 -12.48 6.06
N ARG A 363 -9.36 -11.49 5.79
CA ARG A 363 -7.91 -11.64 5.73
C ARG A 363 -7.22 -10.38 6.25
N ALA A 364 -6.01 -10.60 6.75
CA ALA A 364 -5.09 -9.55 7.14
C ALA A 364 -3.72 -9.82 6.49
N PHE A 365 -3.11 -8.76 6.02
CA PHE A 365 -1.75 -8.76 5.49
C PHE A 365 -0.97 -7.60 6.13
N TYR A 366 0.24 -7.89 6.51
CA TYR A 366 1.19 -6.90 7.01
C TYR A 366 2.56 -7.20 6.44
N THR A 367 3.22 -6.20 5.92
CA THR A 367 4.64 -6.28 5.59
C THR A 367 5.36 -5.02 6.05
N ASN A 368 6.59 -5.22 6.50
CA ASN A 368 7.54 -4.17 6.81
C ASN A 368 8.90 -4.60 6.27
N GLY A 369 9.57 -3.72 5.54
CA GLY A 369 10.84 -4.05 4.93
C GLY A 369 11.69 -2.82 4.63
N ARG A 370 13.00 -3.05 4.55
CA ARG A 370 13.95 -2.03 4.13
C ARG A 370 14.01 -1.94 2.61
N ASN A 371 14.02 -0.72 2.09
CA ASN A 371 14.11 -0.41 0.66
C ASN A 371 15.58 -0.36 0.24
N GLY A 372 16.26 -1.52 0.26
CA GLY A 372 17.66 -1.59 -0.10
C GLY A 372 17.92 -1.22 -1.56
N SER A 373 18.81 -0.27 -1.79
CA SER A 373 19.24 0.14 -3.12
C SER A 373 20.72 -0.17 -3.35
N PHE A 374 21.10 -0.31 -4.62
CA PHE A 374 22.52 -0.40 -5.01
C PHE A 374 23.27 0.88 -4.65
N PHE A 375 22.62 2.02 -4.79
CA PHE A 375 23.14 3.33 -4.47
C PHE A 375 23.67 3.45 -3.03
N HIS A 376 23.01 2.81 -2.06
CA HIS A 376 23.41 2.83 -0.64
C HIS A 376 24.30 1.64 -0.24
N SER A 377 24.64 0.72 -1.15
CA SER A 377 25.19 -0.58 -0.78
C SER A 377 26.60 -0.56 -0.19
N LEU A 378 27.48 0.39 -0.57
CA LEU A 378 28.89 0.39 -0.17
C LEU A 378 29.13 1.02 1.22
N MET A 379 28.55 2.17 1.50
CA MET A 379 28.90 2.97 2.68
C MET A 379 27.72 3.64 3.38
N ASN A 380 26.49 3.48 2.86
CA ASN A 380 25.32 4.15 3.40
C ASN A 380 24.11 3.20 3.60
N TYR A 381 24.35 1.90 3.73
CA TYR A 381 23.32 0.87 3.82
C TYR A 381 22.44 1.00 5.08
N ASP A 382 22.90 1.66 6.14
CA ASP A 382 22.12 1.89 7.35
C ASP A 382 20.98 2.91 7.13
N ASN A 383 21.12 3.76 6.13
CA ASN A 383 20.12 4.75 5.75
C ASN A 383 19.16 4.28 4.63
N ASN A 384 19.07 2.96 4.39
CA ASN A 384 18.02 2.43 3.53
C ASN A 384 16.65 2.80 4.12
N GLY A 385 15.79 3.44 3.33
CA GLY A 385 14.42 3.74 3.70
C GLY A 385 13.61 2.49 4.06
N ALA A 386 12.44 2.66 4.59
CA ALA A 386 11.53 1.57 4.91
C ALA A 386 10.17 1.76 4.24
N SER A 387 9.51 0.64 3.95
CA SER A 387 8.12 0.63 3.54
C SER A 387 7.31 -0.32 4.42
N GLU A 388 6.07 0.08 4.68
CA GLU A 388 5.10 -0.70 5.42
C GLU A 388 3.80 -0.77 4.63
N GLN A 389 3.20 -1.97 4.56
CA GLN A 389 1.87 -2.15 3.99
C GLN A 389 0.99 -2.93 4.96
N ARG A 390 -0.26 -2.51 5.09
CA ARG A 390 -1.29 -3.17 5.88
C ARG A 390 -2.55 -3.28 5.06
N ASP A 391 -2.97 -4.52 4.75
CA ASP A 391 -4.23 -4.79 4.07
C ASP A 391 -5.16 -5.52 5.02
N LEU A 392 -6.41 -5.10 5.04
CA LEU A 392 -7.48 -5.75 5.77
C LEU A 392 -8.67 -5.92 4.85
N SER A 393 -9.23 -7.10 4.77
CA SER A 393 -10.51 -7.32 4.11
C SER A 393 -11.41 -8.24 4.92
N GLY A 394 -12.71 -7.98 4.84
CA GLY A 394 -13.72 -8.80 5.47
C GLY A 394 -14.96 -8.87 4.61
N TYR A 395 -15.70 -9.96 4.73
CA TYR A 395 -16.95 -10.14 4.01
C TYR A 395 -17.99 -10.91 4.83
N VAL A 396 -19.21 -10.59 4.54
CA VAL A 396 -20.39 -11.32 4.99
C VAL A 396 -21.12 -11.83 3.75
N ARG A 397 -21.53 -13.08 3.78
CA ARG A 397 -22.08 -13.76 2.62
C ARG A 397 -23.18 -14.76 3.03
N PHE A 398 -24.35 -14.66 2.41
CA PHE A 398 -25.49 -15.56 2.66
C PHE A 398 -26.03 -16.20 1.39
N THR A 399 -26.47 -17.44 1.39
CA THR A 399 -27.21 -18.10 0.31
C THR A 399 -28.51 -18.65 0.81
N GLN A 400 -29.51 -18.44 0.05
CA GLN A 400 -30.82 -19.08 0.18
C GLN A 400 -31.05 -19.98 -1.02
N GLN A 401 -31.26 -21.26 -0.77
CA GLN A 401 -31.71 -22.24 -1.76
C GLN A 401 -33.25 -22.36 -1.72
N PHE A 402 -33.83 -22.51 -2.86
CA PHE A 402 -35.26 -22.83 -2.97
C PHE A 402 -35.46 -24.34 -3.18
N GLY A 403 -36.62 -24.88 -2.81
CA GLY A 403 -36.95 -26.28 -3.10
C GLY A 403 -37.35 -26.43 -4.56
N SER A 404 -36.86 -27.45 -5.23
CA SER A 404 -37.41 -27.89 -6.49
C SER A 404 -38.59 -28.84 -6.22
N SER A 405 -39.72 -28.61 -6.89
CA SER A 405 -40.79 -29.61 -7.07
C SER A 405 -40.65 -30.16 -8.48
N GLU A 406 -40.89 -31.43 -8.67
CA GLU A 406 -40.80 -32.09 -10.01
C GLU A 406 -41.62 -31.36 -11.07
N ASN A 407 -42.73 -30.72 -10.68
CA ASN A 407 -43.60 -29.95 -11.57
C ASN A 407 -43.29 -28.44 -11.62
N SER A 408 -42.23 -28.00 -11.00
CA SER A 408 -41.86 -26.57 -11.02
C SER A 408 -41.19 -26.19 -12.34
N LEU A 409 -41.66 -25.10 -12.96
CA LEU A 409 -41.02 -24.51 -14.13
C LEU A 409 -39.59 -24.04 -13.85
N ILE A 410 -39.33 -23.60 -12.63
CA ILE A 410 -38.03 -23.13 -12.14
C ILE A 410 -37.48 -24.19 -11.20
N GLN A 411 -36.26 -24.66 -11.50
CA GLN A 411 -35.57 -25.68 -10.70
C GLN A 411 -34.22 -25.13 -10.23
N ASN A 412 -33.67 -25.75 -9.18
CA ASN A 412 -32.34 -25.47 -8.65
C ASN A 412 -32.07 -23.97 -8.34
N ALA A 413 -33.15 -23.25 -8.01
CA ALA A 413 -33.05 -21.82 -7.78
C ALA A 413 -32.35 -21.52 -6.44
N PHE A 414 -31.41 -20.59 -6.49
CA PHE A 414 -30.82 -19.98 -5.29
C PHE A 414 -30.41 -18.53 -5.57
N TYR A 415 -30.32 -17.74 -4.53
CA TYR A 415 -29.67 -16.44 -4.61
C TYR A 415 -28.54 -16.30 -3.58
N THR A 416 -27.62 -15.42 -3.90
CA THR A 416 -26.46 -15.09 -3.08
C THR A 416 -26.36 -13.58 -2.98
N ILE A 417 -26.15 -13.06 -1.77
CA ILE A 417 -25.81 -11.66 -1.52
C ILE A 417 -24.51 -11.63 -0.71
N GLN A 418 -23.59 -10.77 -1.07
CA GLN A 418 -22.33 -10.56 -0.36
C GLN A 418 -22.12 -9.07 -0.17
N ALA A 419 -21.68 -8.70 1.03
CA ALA A 419 -21.11 -7.40 1.31
C ALA A 419 -19.65 -7.61 1.72
N ASP A 420 -18.76 -6.85 1.14
CA ASP A 420 -17.34 -6.91 1.47
C ASP A 420 -16.73 -5.50 1.61
N TYR A 421 -15.73 -5.41 2.47
CA TYR A 421 -14.92 -4.22 2.72
C TYR A 421 -13.45 -4.59 2.62
N THR A 422 -12.69 -3.76 1.92
CA THR A 422 -11.24 -3.89 1.82
C THR A 422 -10.59 -2.54 2.10
N ARG A 423 -9.53 -2.55 2.92
CA ARG A 423 -8.68 -1.40 3.19
C ARG A 423 -7.22 -1.78 2.97
N ASN A 424 -6.52 -0.96 2.22
CA ASN A 424 -5.10 -1.07 1.95
C ASN A 424 -4.41 0.22 2.38
N ASN A 425 -3.42 0.13 3.27
CA ASN A 425 -2.60 1.25 3.69
C ASN A 425 -1.15 0.95 3.30
N PHE A 426 -0.49 1.92 2.72
CA PHE A 426 0.93 1.86 2.39
C PHE A 426 1.63 3.09 2.95
N LYS A 427 2.85 2.92 3.47
CA LYS A 427 3.69 3.98 4.01
C LYS A 427 5.13 3.78 3.56
N ASN A 428 5.78 4.87 3.13
CA ASN A 428 7.20 4.92 2.81
C ASN A 428 7.85 6.03 3.64
N TYR A 429 8.94 5.70 4.36
CA TYR A 429 9.48 6.60 5.37
C TYR A 429 10.95 6.30 5.69
N ASP A 430 11.63 7.25 6.33
CA ASP A 430 12.91 7.01 6.99
C ASP A 430 12.66 6.34 8.35
N PRO A 431 13.22 5.15 8.59
CA PRO A 431 12.95 4.40 9.82
C PRO A 431 13.48 5.08 11.10
N ASN A 432 14.43 6.00 10.98
CA ASN A 432 14.96 6.75 12.13
C ASN A 432 14.06 7.94 12.50
N HIS A 433 13.29 8.46 11.56
CA HIS A 433 12.49 9.67 11.72
C HIS A 433 10.99 9.43 11.74
N GLY A 434 10.51 8.37 11.07
CA GLY A 434 9.09 8.02 11.04
C GLY A 434 8.22 9.17 10.51
N ASP A 435 7.26 9.60 11.32
CA ASP A 435 6.31 10.68 10.99
C ASP A 435 6.84 12.09 11.30
N ASN A 436 8.05 12.22 11.86
CA ASN A 436 8.64 13.50 12.23
C ASN A 436 9.34 14.14 11.02
N ILE A 437 8.56 14.65 10.08
CA ILE A 437 9.04 15.14 8.77
C ILE A 437 10.10 16.23 8.85
N PHE A 438 10.11 17.08 9.90
CA PHE A 438 11.13 18.13 10.10
C PHE A 438 12.48 17.59 10.60
N ARG A 439 12.58 16.32 11.03
CA ARG A 439 13.86 15.67 11.35
C ARG A 439 14.61 15.21 10.10
N TYR A 440 13.89 15.03 8.97
CA TYR A 440 14.49 14.65 7.70
C TYR A 440 15.41 15.76 7.20
N GLY A 441 16.67 15.41 6.95
CA GLY A 441 17.68 16.37 6.46
C GLY A 441 18.05 17.49 7.45
N HIS A 442 17.68 17.39 8.74
CA HIS A 442 18.11 18.35 9.75
C HIS A 442 19.57 18.11 10.12
N VAL A 443 20.45 19.03 9.72
CA VAL A 443 21.90 19.02 9.96
C VAL A 443 22.23 19.57 11.33
N GLY A 444 21.53 20.61 11.76
CA GLY A 444 21.74 21.25 13.06
C GLY A 444 21.08 22.61 13.16
N GLN A 445 21.35 23.30 14.26
CA GLN A 445 20.95 24.70 14.45
C GLN A 445 22.09 25.62 14.04
N PHE A 446 21.76 26.63 13.26
CA PHE A 446 22.68 27.65 12.77
C PHE A 446 22.22 29.02 13.32
N GLU A 447 22.92 29.57 14.26
CA GLU A 447 22.64 30.89 14.85
C GLU A 447 23.50 31.92 14.19
N THR A 448 22.90 32.82 13.41
CA THR A 448 23.63 33.88 12.68
C THR A 448 23.77 35.13 13.53
N GLY A 449 25.01 35.48 13.88
CA GLY A 449 25.35 36.78 14.47
C GLY A 449 25.20 37.88 13.43
N ARG A 450 24.52 38.97 13.77
CA ARG A 450 24.32 40.10 12.85
C ARG A 450 24.58 41.41 13.54
N ILE A 451 25.19 42.34 12.82
CA ILE A 451 25.36 43.75 13.22
C ILE A 451 24.78 44.64 12.13
N GLY A 452 24.07 45.68 12.51
CA GLY A 452 23.68 46.76 11.60
C GLY A 452 24.90 47.64 11.24
N LEU A 453 25.19 47.76 9.96
CA LEU A 453 26.17 48.73 9.48
C LEU A 453 25.44 50.06 9.23
N TYR A 454 25.92 51.09 9.87
CA TYR A 454 25.38 52.45 9.78
C TYR A 454 26.37 53.38 9.09
N GLY A 455 25.86 54.27 8.26
CA GLY A 455 26.62 55.36 7.65
C GLY A 455 26.00 56.72 7.99
N PHE A 456 26.81 57.69 8.32
CA PHE A 456 26.37 59.06 8.49
C PHE A 456 26.49 59.82 7.17
N GLY A 457 25.43 60.50 6.77
CA GLY A 457 25.42 61.26 5.53
C GLY A 457 24.08 61.95 5.26
N THR A 458 24.10 62.83 4.29
CA THR A 458 22.90 63.52 3.82
C THR A 458 22.22 62.63 2.77
N ASP A 459 20.95 62.33 2.99
CA ASP A 459 20.08 61.73 1.97
C ASP A 459 19.42 62.90 1.21
N GLU A 460 19.86 63.13 -0.03
CA GLU A 460 19.35 64.18 -0.85
C GLU A 460 17.87 64.05 -1.20
N LYS A 461 17.38 62.78 -1.31
CA LYS A 461 15.97 62.44 -1.57
C LYS A 461 15.06 62.77 -0.40
N LEU A 462 15.55 62.56 0.84
CA LEU A 462 14.77 62.78 2.06
C LEU A 462 15.04 64.15 2.68
N GLY A 463 16.10 64.86 2.23
CA GLY A 463 16.48 66.15 2.75
C GLY A 463 16.99 66.12 4.22
N ILE A 464 17.48 65.00 4.67
CA ILE A 464 17.97 64.81 6.04
C ILE A 464 19.43 64.41 6.09
N THR A 465 20.13 64.82 7.12
CA THR A 465 21.47 64.33 7.48
C THR A 465 21.36 63.52 8.76
N ALA A 466 21.64 62.22 8.68
CA ALA A 466 21.42 61.28 9.78
C ALA A 466 22.34 60.05 9.66
N TRP A 467 22.45 59.31 10.75
CA TRP A 467 22.93 57.94 10.72
C TRP A 467 21.85 57.06 10.13
N ARG A 468 22.18 56.36 9.04
CA ARG A 468 21.26 55.46 8.38
C ARG A 468 21.82 54.04 8.39
N LYS A 469 20.95 53.09 8.63
CA LYS A 469 21.28 51.65 8.46
C LYS A 469 21.50 51.38 6.99
N LEU A 470 22.71 50.98 6.62
CA LEU A 470 23.08 50.65 5.24
C LEU A 470 22.72 49.20 4.91
N LEU A 471 23.05 48.28 5.81
CA LEU A 471 22.77 46.84 5.67
C LEU A 471 22.94 46.13 7.03
N ASP A 472 22.45 44.91 7.12
CA ASP A 472 22.80 43.94 8.14
C ASP A 472 23.98 43.11 7.64
N LEU A 473 25.07 43.09 8.41
CA LEU A 473 26.28 42.32 8.14
C LEU A 473 26.26 41.07 9.01
N ASP A 474 26.32 39.89 8.40
CA ASP A 474 26.55 38.64 9.11
C ASP A 474 27.99 38.61 9.63
N THR A 475 28.18 38.37 10.92
CA THR A 475 29.48 38.43 11.60
C THR A 475 30.05 37.06 11.94
N GLY A 476 29.24 36.04 11.84
CA GLY A 476 29.61 34.67 12.11
C GLY A 476 28.38 33.79 12.33
N ILE A 477 28.56 32.49 12.27
CA ILE A 477 27.51 31.51 12.52
C ILE A 477 27.98 30.54 13.60
N ALA A 478 27.22 30.45 14.69
CA ALA A 478 27.37 29.38 15.65
C ALA A 478 26.60 28.13 15.16
N PHE A 479 27.21 26.96 15.29
CA PHE A 479 26.63 25.70 14.84
C PHE A 479 26.48 24.71 15.98
N THR A 480 25.26 24.19 16.18
CA THR A 480 24.95 23.09 17.10
C THR A 480 24.55 21.89 16.30
N PRO A 481 25.31 20.78 16.32
CA PRO A 481 25.03 19.60 15.50
C PRO A 481 23.68 18.93 15.85
N SER A 482 23.02 18.37 14.85
CA SER A 482 21.79 17.60 15.02
C SER A 482 22.04 16.28 15.74
N GLN A 483 21.24 16.01 16.76
CA GLN A 483 21.22 14.70 17.41
C GLN A 483 20.47 13.63 16.57
N TYR A 484 19.66 14.05 15.58
CA TYR A 484 18.85 13.16 14.75
C TYR A 484 19.61 12.59 13.56
N ASN A 485 20.55 13.36 13.01
CA ASN A 485 21.37 13.00 11.85
C ASN A 485 22.86 13.29 12.14
N PRO A 486 23.47 12.61 13.12
CA PRO A 486 24.84 12.95 13.56
C PRO A 486 25.87 12.82 12.43
N ILE A 487 25.77 11.81 11.57
CA ILE A 487 26.69 11.63 10.45
C ILE A 487 26.54 12.76 9.43
N LEU A 488 25.30 13.18 9.17
CA LEU A 488 25.04 14.33 8.28
C LEU A 488 25.58 15.63 8.87
N ALA A 489 25.43 15.83 10.18
CA ALA A 489 25.96 16.98 10.91
C ALA A 489 27.50 17.04 10.89
N ASN A 490 28.19 15.89 10.81
CA ASN A 490 29.63 15.80 10.80
C ASN A 490 30.29 16.48 9.59
N TYR A 491 29.59 16.64 8.47
CA TYR A 491 30.11 17.45 7.35
C TYR A 491 30.37 18.89 7.79
N THR A 492 29.42 19.50 8.48
CA THR A 492 29.52 20.86 8.97
C THR A 492 30.47 20.95 10.17
N SER A 493 30.37 20.01 11.12
CA SER A 493 31.30 19.94 12.26
C SER A 493 32.76 19.83 11.81
N SER A 494 33.03 18.97 10.82
CA SER A 494 34.37 18.80 10.25
C SER A 494 34.86 20.09 9.58
N TYR A 495 33.99 20.79 8.85
CA TYR A 495 34.34 22.08 8.26
C TYR A 495 34.73 23.11 9.34
N TYR A 496 33.96 23.23 10.41
CA TYR A 496 34.31 24.10 11.55
C TYR A 496 35.64 23.70 12.17
N ASN A 497 35.90 22.42 12.38
CA ASN A 497 37.16 21.94 12.93
C ASN A 497 38.35 22.30 12.04
N LEU A 498 38.22 22.17 10.72
CA LEU A 498 39.26 22.50 9.75
C LEU A 498 39.58 24.01 9.72
N VAL A 499 38.55 24.86 9.82
CA VAL A 499 38.73 26.32 9.91
C VAL A 499 39.37 26.70 11.23
N ASN A 500 38.89 26.20 12.36
CA ASN A 500 39.38 26.52 13.71
C ASN A 500 40.82 26.04 13.92
N SER A 501 41.24 24.95 13.27
CA SER A 501 42.64 24.47 13.32
C SER A 501 43.58 25.19 12.34
N GLY A 502 43.07 26.13 11.56
CA GLY A 502 43.86 26.87 10.56
C GLY A 502 44.26 26.03 9.33
N LEU A 503 43.70 24.84 9.15
CA LEU A 503 43.98 23.99 7.98
C LEU A 503 43.30 24.49 6.71
N ILE A 504 42.29 25.33 6.85
CA ILE A 504 41.60 26.02 5.76
C ILE A 504 41.63 27.51 6.05
N ALA A 505 42.10 28.29 5.08
CA ALA A 505 42.14 29.76 5.15
C ALA A 505 40.76 30.33 4.79
N ASN A 506 39.79 30.19 5.68
CA ASN A 506 38.43 30.71 5.46
C ASN A 506 37.86 31.24 6.78
N ASN A 507 36.84 32.09 6.69
CA ASN A 507 36.02 32.50 7.82
C ASN A 507 34.59 31.98 7.65
N ILE A 508 33.87 31.76 8.75
CA ILE A 508 32.48 31.32 8.76
C ILE A 508 31.60 32.51 9.03
N ALA A 509 31.55 33.44 8.08
CA ALA A 509 30.77 34.67 8.22
C ALA A 509 29.30 34.47 7.95
N ASN A 510 28.95 33.61 6.99
CA ASN A 510 27.57 33.37 6.56
C ASN A 510 27.36 31.91 6.09
N LEU A 511 26.10 31.54 5.85
CA LEU A 511 25.71 30.18 5.43
C LEU A 511 26.37 29.74 4.11
N ASN A 512 26.64 30.67 3.19
CA ASN A 512 27.31 30.34 1.93
C ASN A 512 28.77 29.90 2.14
N ASN A 513 29.48 30.47 3.13
CA ASN A 513 30.84 30.03 3.46
C ASN A 513 30.85 28.56 3.92
N ILE A 514 29.86 28.15 4.73
CA ILE A 514 29.71 26.76 5.17
C ILE A 514 29.53 25.85 3.98
N GLN A 515 28.60 26.20 3.10
CA GLN A 515 28.26 25.39 1.92
C GLN A 515 29.42 25.28 0.92
N GLN A 516 30.09 26.41 0.62
CA GLN A 516 31.24 26.43 -0.26
C GLN A 516 32.45 25.70 0.33
N GLY A 517 32.55 25.67 1.65
CA GLY A 517 33.58 24.96 2.40
C GLY A 517 33.33 23.44 2.53
N GLY A 518 32.26 22.89 1.96
CA GLY A 518 31.92 21.47 2.01
C GLY A 518 31.10 21.07 3.21
N GLY A 519 30.71 22.02 4.09
CA GLY A 519 29.66 21.80 5.09
C GLY A 519 28.28 21.70 4.45
N LEU A 520 27.33 21.16 5.18
CA LEU A 520 25.94 21.02 4.77
C LEU A 520 25.03 21.91 5.61
N LEU A 521 24.00 22.43 5.00
CA LEU A 521 22.92 23.16 5.65
C LEU A 521 21.69 22.24 5.77
N ASN A 522 20.74 22.61 6.62
CA ASN A 522 19.48 21.87 6.73
C ASN A 522 18.82 21.70 5.36
N GLY A 523 18.34 20.48 5.07
CA GLY A 523 17.74 20.11 3.79
C GLY A 523 18.71 19.74 2.68
N GLN A 524 20.00 19.80 2.92
CA GLN A 524 21.00 19.34 1.97
C GLN A 524 21.42 17.90 2.24
N THR A 525 21.80 17.20 1.19
CA THR A 525 22.36 15.85 1.25
C THR A 525 23.81 15.88 0.77
N PRO A 526 24.67 14.98 1.28
CA PRO A 526 26.02 14.84 0.74
C PRO A 526 25.96 14.52 -0.76
N TYR A 527 26.90 15.08 -1.52
CA TYR A 527 27.02 14.71 -2.93
C TYR A 527 27.38 13.25 -3.10
N ASP A 528 26.86 12.64 -4.14
CA ASP A 528 27.13 11.25 -4.50
C ASP A 528 28.60 11.03 -4.83
N VAL A 529 29.10 9.85 -4.50
CA VAL A 529 30.45 9.42 -4.86
C VAL A 529 30.43 8.93 -6.31
N TYR A 530 31.12 9.65 -7.19
CA TYR A 530 31.20 9.40 -8.64
C TYR A 530 29.84 9.35 -9.36
N GLY A 531 28.76 9.90 -8.75
CA GLY A 531 27.41 9.80 -9.28
C GLY A 531 26.79 8.37 -9.23
N LEU A 532 27.44 7.44 -8.50
CA LEU A 532 27.05 6.02 -8.46
C LEU A 532 26.60 5.58 -7.06
N PHE A 533 27.21 6.13 -6.00
CA PHE A 533 26.99 5.68 -4.63
C PHE A 533 26.62 6.84 -3.72
N GLY A 534 25.62 6.63 -2.88
CA GLY A 534 25.25 7.56 -1.81
C GLY A 534 26.37 7.64 -0.78
N ASN A 535 26.81 8.86 -0.51
CA ASN A 535 27.83 9.12 0.49
C ASN A 535 27.31 8.86 1.91
N VAL A 536 28.19 8.71 2.88
CA VAL A 536 27.82 8.52 4.30
C VAL A 536 26.89 9.62 4.78
N GLY A 537 25.87 9.27 5.54
CA GLY A 537 24.89 10.21 6.08
C GLY A 537 23.79 10.67 5.12
N ALA A 538 23.79 10.23 3.84
CA ALA A 538 22.65 10.50 2.96
C ALA A 538 21.40 9.76 3.46
N VAL A 539 20.37 10.52 3.85
CA VAL A 539 19.13 9.99 4.43
C VAL A 539 18.01 9.89 3.40
N GLN A 540 17.00 9.07 3.68
CA GLN A 540 15.75 9.06 2.93
C GLN A 540 15.15 10.47 2.96
N SER A 541 14.95 11.08 1.79
CA SER A 541 14.50 12.48 1.71
C SER A 541 13.00 12.68 1.74
N GLY A 542 12.22 11.63 1.42
CA GLY A 542 10.77 11.70 1.28
C GLY A 542 10.01 10.86 2.30
N TYR A 543 8.82 11.33 2.63
CA TYR A 543 7.83 10.65 3.44
C TYR A 543 6.51 10.60 2.69
N GLY A 544 5.78 9.49 2.78
CA GLY A 544 4.47 9.39 2.16
C GLY A 544 3.66 8.21 2.65
N TYR A 545 2.35 8.33 2.51
CA TYR A 545 1.39 7.26 2.80
C TYR A 545 0.21 7.30 1.84
N SER A 546 -0.42 6.15 1.66
CA SER A 546 -1.68 6.04 0.93
C SER A 546 -2.66 5.18 1.70
N GLN A 547 -3.95 5.48 1.53
CA GLN A 547 -5.06 4.72 2.08
C GLN A 547 -6.10 4.52 1.01
N ASN A 548 -6.34 3.27 0.66
CA ASN A 548 -7.32 2.88 -0.34
C ASN A 548 -8.39 2.03 0.34
N GLU A 549 -9.65 2.38 0.14
CA GLU A 549 -10.80 1.70 0.71
C GLU A 549 -11.78 1.29 -0.40
N GLN A 550 -12.40 0.13 -0.24
CA GLN A 550 -13.39 -0.38 -1.16
C GLN A 550 -14.56 -0.98 -0.38
N TYR A 551 -15.75 -0.55 -0.71
CA TYR A 551 -17.02 -1.12 -0.26
C TYR A 551 -17.70 -1.75 -1.45
N ARG A 552 -18.11 -2.99 -1.33
CA ARG A 552 -18.78 -3.68 -2.42
C ARG A 552 -19.97 -4.50 -1.91
N ILE A 553 -21.07 -4.48 -2.66
CA ILE A 553 -22.24 -5.32 -2.46
C ILE A 553 -22.53 -6.01 -3.75
N THR A 554 -22.65 -7.32 -3.72
CA THR A 554 -23.04 -8.15 -4.86
C THR A 554 -24.27 -8.98 -4.53
N ALA A 555 -25.19 -9.05 -5.48
CA ALA A 555 -26.32 -9.94 -5.45
C ALA A 555 -26.33 -10.79 -6.72
N SER A 556 -26.49 -12.08 -6.60
CA SER A 556 -26.57 -12.98 -7.75
C SER A 556 -27.61 -14.06 -7.54
N THR A 557 -28.29 -14.44 -8.59
CA THR A 557 -29.23 -15.56 -8.60
C THR A 557 -28.85 -16.53 -9.70
N ASN A 558 -29.11 -17.80 -9.47
CA ASN A 558 -28.97 -18.88 -10.44
C ASN A 558 -30.24 -19.74 -10.39
N PHE A 559 -30.74 -20.10 -11.54
CA PHE A 559 -31.91 -20.99 -11.67
C PHE A 559 -31.95 -21.67 -13.03
N ASP A 560 -32.54 -22.84 -13.07
CA ASP A 560 -32.74 -23.61 -14.29
C ASP A 560 -34.20 -23.49 -14.74
N ILE A 561 -34.43 -23.24 -16.02
CA ILE A 561 -35.76 -23.16 -16.64
C ILE A 561 -35.75 -23.89 -17.98
N LYS A 562 -36.58 -24.94 -18.15
CA LYS A 562 -36.73 -25.69 -19.41
C LYS A 562 -35.39 -26.05 -20.07
N GLY A 563 -34.44 -26.62 -19.32
CA GLY A 563 -33.13 -27.05 -19.84
C GLY A 563 -32.11 -25.90 -20.03
N HIS A 564 -32.46 -24.65 -19.71
CA HIS A 564 -31.55 -23.52 -19.70
C HIS A 564 -31.11 -23.19 -18.27
N SER A 565 -29.82 -22.98 -18.04
CA SER A 565 -29.28 -22.49 -16.79
C SER A 565 -28.98 -20.98 -16.91
N LEU A 566 -29.63 -20.19 -16.07
CA LEU A 566 -29.56 -18.74 -16.11
C LEU A 566 -28.86 -18.21 -14.84
N ILE A 567 -27.92 -17.31 -15.04
CA ILE A 567 -27.24 -16.56 -13.97
C ILE A 567 -27.49 -15.09 -14.20
N ALA A 568 -28.03 -14.39 -13.19
CA ALA A 568 -28.18 -12.94 -13.21
C ALA A 568 -27.56 -12.36 -11.93
N GLY A 569 -27.07 -11.15 -12.02
CA GLY A 569 -26.46 -10.50 -10.85
C GLY A 569 -26.35 -9.00 -10.99
N LEU A 570 -26.14 -8.36 -9.84
CA LEU A 570 -25.91 -6.94 -9.67
C LEU A 570 -24.69 -6.77 -8.77
N GLU A 571 -23.84 -5.81 -9.10
CA GLU A 571 -22.70 -5.39 -8.29
C GLU A 571 -22.74 -3.86 -8.12
N TYR A 572 -22.56 -3.41 -6.87
CA TYR A 572 -22.29 -2.03 -6.52
C TYR A 572 -20.92 -1.98 -5.85
N GLU A 573 -20.06 -1.11 -6.34
CA GLU A 573 -18.72 -0.90 -5.80
C GLU A 573 -18.48 0.60 -5.61
N GLN A 574 -17.93 0.97 -4.47
CA GLN A 574 -17.47 2.33 -4.18
C GLN A 574 -16.03 2.27 -3.67
N ARG A 575 -15.16 3.11 -4.25
CA ARG A 575 -13.75 3.20 -3.90
C ARG A 575 -13.41 4.59 -3.40
N PHE A 576 -12.46 4.62 -2.47
CA PHE A 576 -11.82 5.83 -2.01
C PHE A 576 -10.32 5.61 -2.07
N ASP A 577 -9.66 6.22 -3.02
CA ASP A 577 -8.21 6.20 -3.15
C ASP A 577 -7.65 7.53 -2.66
N ARG A 578 -6.69 7.46 -1.70
CA ARG A 578 -6.13 8.63 -1.06
C ARG A 578 -4.63 8.47 -0.92
N SER A 579 -3.89 9.54 -1.13
CA SER A 579 -2.44 9.55 -0.95
C SER A 579 -1.95 10.91 -0.49
N PHE A 580 -0.88 10.88 0.28
CA PHE A 580 -0.14 12.05 0.72
C PHE A 580 1.36 11.76 0.64
N GLY A 581 2.12 12.69 0.13
CA GLY A 581 3.57 12.62 0.09
C GLY A 581 4.19 13.98 0.33
N VAL A 582 5.35 13.99 0.97
CA VAL A 582 6.12 15.21 1.23
C VAL A 582 7.60 14.96 0.98
N ALA A 583 8.26 15.89 0.28
CA ALA A 583 9.71 15.95 0.14
C ALA A 583 10.31 16.56 1.42
N ALA A 584 10.29 15.76 2.50
CA ALA A 584 10.49 16.23 3.86
C ALA A 584 11.83 16.97 4.06
N ALA A 585 12.94 16.41 3.56
CA ALA A 585 14.25 17.10 3.66
C ALA A 585 14.24 18.44 2.92
N SER A 586 13.58 18.51 1.75
CA SER A 586 13.56 19.74 0.94
C SER A 586 12.75 20.88 1.56
N LEU A 587 11.91 20.59 2.57
CA LEU A 587 11.19 21.64 3.31
C LEU A 587 12.14 22.67 3.95
N TRP A 588 13.30 22.26 4.43
CA TRP A 588 14.28 23.17 5.01
C TRP A 588 14.77 24.22 4.01
N THR A 589 15.04 23.79 2.77
CA THR A 589 15.43 24.73 1.71
C THR A 589 14.26 25.66 1.36
N LEU A 590 13.03 25.14 1.32
CA LEU A 590 11.85 25.97 1.10
C LEU A 590 11.66 27.00 2.21
N MET A 591 11.75 26.60 3.47
CA MET A 591 11.65 27.50 4.63
C MET A 591 12.67 28.62 4.57
N ARG A 592 13.93 28.28 4.24
CA ARG A 592 15.01 29.28 4.07
C ARG A 592 14.71 30.24 2.91
N ASN A 593 14.06 29.81 1.86
CA ASN A 593 13.69 30.67 0.73
C ASN A 593 12.48 31.57 1.02
N LEU A 594 11.56 31.13 1.89
CA LEU A 594 10.34 31.86 2.24
C LEU A 594 10.50 32.76 3.45
N GLN A 595 11.53 32.53 4.28
CA GLN A 595 11.81 33.41 5.42
C GLN A 595 12.10 34.82 4.96
N ASN A 596 11.66 35.81 5.73
CA ASN A 596 11.93 37.24 5.49
C ASN A 596 11.28 37.83 4.22
N ASP A 597 10.27 37.14 3.65
CA ASP A 597 9.54 37.67 2.52
C ASP A 597 8.82 39.01 2.83
N HIS A 598 8.54 39.28 4.13
CA HIS A 598 8.01 40.59 4.55
C HIS A 598 8.92 41.74 4.20
N MET A 599 10.25 41.54 4.16
CA MET A 599 11.22 42.60 3.80
C MET A 599 11.02 43.09 2.37
N ARG A 600 10.59 42.23 1.46
CA ARG A 600 10.35 42.58 0.05
C ARG A 600 9.13 43.46 -0.14
N GLU A 601 8.29 43.59 0.87
CA GLU A 601 7.08 44.43 0.85
C GLU A 601 7.22 45.72 1.60
N LEU A 602 8.40 46.04 2.15
CA LEU A 602 8.63 47.33 2.73
C LEU A 602 8.78 48.36 1.59
N ASP A 603 8.00 49.44 1.67
CA ASP A 603 8.12 50.55 0.75
C ASP A 603 9.37 51.41 1.09
N LEU A 604 10.52 50.88 0.68
CA LEU A 604 11.82 51.52 0.94
C LEU A 604 12.00 52.85 0.19
N GLU A 605 11.15 53.10 -0.82
CA GLU A 605 11.23 54.34 -1.57
C GLU A 605 10.51 55.52 -0.89
N ASN A 606 9.54 55.22 0.01
CA ASN A 606 8.79 56.22 0.75
C ASN A 606 8.92 56.01 2.26
N PRO A 607 10.12 56.26 2.83
CA PRO A 607 10.35 56.09 4.27
C PRO A 607 9.57 57.11 5.08
N ILE A 608 9.09 56.68 6.24
CA ILE A 608 8.44 57.55 7.24
C ILE A 608 9.46 57.95 8.27
N LEU A 609 9.73 59.25 8.34
CA LEU A 609 10.67 59.85 9.31
C LEU A 609 9.93 60.23 10.58
N LYS A 610 10.49 59.87 11.73
CA LYS A 610 9.93 60.21 13.05
C LYS A 610 10.58 61.47 13.58
N TYR A 611 9.76 62.47 13.90
CA TYR A 611 10.18 63.70 14.53
C TYR A 611 9.58 63.81 15.93
N SER A 612 10.31 64.53 16.85
CA SER A 612 9.77 64.93 18.14
C SER A 612 8.72 66.05 17.98
N SER A 613 8.01 66.41 19.08
CA SER A 613 7.06 67.53 19.09
C SER A 613 7.69 68.87 18.71
N ASP A 614 9.01 68.98 18.89
CA ASP A 614 9.79 70.21 18.61
C ASP A 614 10.41 70.17 17.20
N GLY A 615 10.00 69.21 16.37
CA GLY A 615 10.45 69.08 14.98
C GLY A 615 11.87 68.53 14.79
N VAL A 616 12.47 67.92 15.83
CA VAL A 616 13.78 67.30 15.75
C VAL A 616 13.65 65.85 15.28
N PHE A 617 14.39 65.47 14.25
CA PHE A 617 14.42 64.10 13.77
C PHE A 617 14.94 63.13 14.84
N GLN A 618 14.22 62.00 15.07
CA GLN A 618 14.47 61.09 16.18
C GLN A 618 15.31 59.86 15.76
N ASP A 619 16.12 59.96 14.73
CA ASP A 619 16.93 58.86 14.18
C ASP A 619 16.13 57.54 13.93
N THR A 620 14.82 57.68 13.71
CA THR A 620 13.93 56.53 13.48
C THR A 620 13.28 56.68 12.12
N ILE A 621 13.52 55.68 11.27
CA ILE A 621 12.91 55.54 9.94
C ILE A 621 12.07 54.28 9.95
N THR A 622 10.80 54.40 9.60
CA THR A 622 9.89 53.29 9.43
C THR A 622 9.39 53.24 7.99
N TYR A 623 8.74 52.18 7.61
CA TYR A 623 8.27 51.98 6.24
C TYR A 623 6.81 51.51 6.23
N ASN A 624 6.07 51.95 5.26
CA ASN A 624 4.79 51.35 4.92
C ASN A 624 5.01 50.00 4.25
N ARG A 625 3.99 49.20 4.20
CA ARG A 625 4.01 47.95 3.44
C ARG A 625 3.29 48.13 2.11
N ALA A 626 3.97 47.80 1.02
CA ALA A 626 3.39 47.60 -0.31
C ALA A 626 3.07 46.13 -0.48
N LEU A 627 1.85 45.73 -0.09
CA LEU A 627 1.41 44.33 -0.15
C LEU A 627 1.39 43.82 -1.59
N ASP A 628 2.19 42.82 -1.91
CA ASP A 628 2.12 42.06 -3.15
C ASP A 628 1.09 40.93 -3.02
N LEU A 629 -0.14 41.21 -3.44
CA LEU A 629 -1.23 40.22 -3.38
C LEU A 629 -1.06 39.07 -4.39
N THR A 630 -0.05 39.11 -5.23
CA THR A 630 0.22 38.07 -6.23
C THR A 630 1.08 36.93 -5.67
N LYS A 631 1.70 37.13 -4.49
CA LYS A 631 2.59 36.16 -3.85
C LYS A 631 2.10 35.79 -2.46
N PRO A 632 1.95 34.49 -2.16
CA PRO A 632 1.64 34.06 -0.82
C PRO A 632 2.87 34.26 0.08
N ARG A 633 2.66 34.73 1.31
CA ARG A 633 3.68 34.86 2.36
C ARG A 633 3.16 34.29 3.66
N THR A 634 2.44 33.23 3.54
CA THR A 634 1.77 32.58 4.67
C THR A 634 2.80 32.06 5.67
N PHE A 635 3.87 31.43 5.17
CA PHE A 635 4.93 30.88 6.01
C PHE A 635 5.60 31.94 6.87
N ASP A 636 6.13 33.00 6.27
CA ASP A 636 6.79 34.10 6.98
C ASP A 636 5.87 34.71 8.05
N ARG A 637 4.66 35.06 7.68
CA ARG A 637 3.66 35.67 8.58
C ARG A 637 3.28 34.76 9.75
N LYS A 638 2.98 33.50 9.51
CA LYS A 638 2.60 32.53 10.55
C LYS A 638 3.77 32.19 11.47
N LEU A 639 4.99 32.09 10.92
CA LEU A 639 6.18 31.85 11.71
C LEU A 639 6.49 33.04 12.61
N ARG A 640 6.39 34.28 12.10
CA ARG A 640 6.53 35.52 12.92
C ARG A 640 5.50 35.54 14.05
N ALA A 641 4.24 35.24 13.74
CA ALA A 641 3.18 35.15 14.77
C ALA A 641 3.47 34.09 15.83
N ALA A 642 3.95 32.90 15.42
CA ALA A 642 4.30 31.82 16.35
C ALA A 642 5.48 32.18 17.27
N LEU A 643 6.39 33.04 16.78
CA LEU A 643 7.50 33.60 17.57
C LEU A 643 7.08 34.82 18.43
N GLY A 644 5.80 35.23 18.41
CA GLY A 644 5.30 36.40 19.13
C GLY A 644 5.68 37.72 18.49
N TRP A 645 6.06 37.74 17.22
CA TRP A 645 6.36 38.94 16.46
C TRP A 645 5.13 39.41 15.68
N ASP A 646 5.10 40.70 15.33
CA ASP A 646 4.03 41.23 14.49
C ASP A 646 4.11 40.61 13.07
N PRO A 647 3.10 39.82 12.62
CA PRO A 647 3.12 39.20 11.31
C PRO A 647 2.98 40.22 10.16
N ASN A 648 2.49 41.42 10.45
CA ASN A 648 2.28 42.50 9.48
C ASN A 648 3.15 43.72 9.78
N GLY A 649 4.07 43.63 10.74
CA GLY A 649 4.94 44.72 11.12
C GLY A 649 5.82 45.22 9.99
N SER A 650 6.22 46.47 10.07
CA SER A 650 7.18 47.12 9.19
C SER A 650 8.61 47.08 9.75
N ASP A 651 8.84 46.23 10.75
CA ASP A 651 10.18 46.03 11.31
C ASP A 651 11.11 45.33 10.31
N GLN A 652 12.39 45.53 10.47
CA GLN A 652 13.45 44.88 9.69
C GLN A 652 14.06 43.68 10.42
N LYS A 653 13.32 43.06 11.35
CA LYS A 653 13.77 41.92 12.12
C LYS A 653 13.78 40.67 11.26
N LEU A 654 14.96 40.07 11.13
CA LEU A 654 15.14 38.89 10.27
C LEU A 654 14.82 37.60 11.01
N LEU A 655 14.05 36.72 10.37
CA LEU A 655 13.88 35.33 10.76
C LEU A 655 15.11 34.52 10.39
N ASP A 656 15.39 33.50 11.20
CA ASP A 656 16.46 32.53 10.95
C ASP A 656 15.88 31.11 11.14
N THR A 657 15.37 30.53 10.06
CA THR A 657 14.71 29.22 10.10
C THR A 657 15.68 28.10 10.42
N ASP A 658 16.95 28.24 10.08
CA ASP A 658 17.97 27.24 10.39
C ASP A 658 18.37 27.21 11.87
N ASN A 659 17.94 28.19 12.67
CA ASN A 659 18.11 28.20 14.13
C ASN A 659 16.91 27.57 14.88
N ILE A 660 15.84 27.18 14.18
CA ILE A 660 14.63 26.60 14.78
C ILE A 660 14.74 25.06 14.76
N THR A 661 14.43 24.42 15.89
CA THR A 661 14.47 22.96 15.98
C THR A 661 13.29 22.29 15.28
N PRO A 662 13.41 21.00 14.87
CA PRO A 662 12.31 20.22 14.33
C PRO A 662 11.07 20.19 15.23
N GLU A 663 11.27 20.11 16.54
CA GLU A 663 10.20 20.09 17.54
C GLU A 663 9.48 21.43 17.63
N GLN A 664 10.22 22.54 17.57
CA GLN A 664 9.62 23.88 17.53
C GLN A 664 8.77 24.07 16.27
N PHE A 665 9.25 23.63 15.09
CA PHE A 665 8.43 23.68 13.88
C PHE A 665 7.13 22.88 14.02
N GLN A 666 7.18 21.71 14.63
CA GLN A 666 5.99 20.91 14.89
C GLN A 666 5.04 21.62 15.87
N GLN A 667 5.55 22.24 16.92
CA GLN A 667 4.75 22.99 17.90
C GLN A 667 4.12 24.24 17.28
N PHE A 668 4.80 24.92 16.36
CA PHE A 668 4.29 26.10 15.66
C PHE A 668 3.20 25.78 14.65
N GLY A 669 2.95 24.50 14.37
CA GLY A 669 1.87 24.06 13.49
C GLY A 669 2.33 23.20 12.29
N GLY A 670 3.60 22.90 12.17
CA GLY A 670 4.11 22.01 11.13
C GLY A 670 3.80 22.51 9.72
N LEU A 671 3.23 21.65 8.88
CA LEU A 671 2.85 22.02 7.51
C LEU A 671 1.76 23.09 7.42
N SER A 672 0.99 23.33 8.48
CA SER A 672 0.00 24.41 8.50
C SER A 672 0.61 25.81 8.52
N LEU A 673 1.92 25.94 8.79
CA LEU A 673 2.63 27.20 8.64
C LEU A 673 2.62 27.71 7.19
N PHE A 674 2.61 26.80 6.24
CA PHE A 674 2.60 27.13 4.81
C PHE A 674 1.17 27.36 4.28
N SER A 675 1.10 27.87 3.07
CA SER A 675 -0.07 27.77 2.21
C SER A 675 0.10 26.60 1.22
N ALA A 676 -1.01 26.15 0.62
CA ALA A 676 -0.95 25.18 -0.46
C ALA A 676 -0.10 25.68 -1.65
N GLN A 677 -0.16 26.99 -1.96
CA GLN A 677 0.62 27.58 -3.04
C GLN A 677 2.13 27.56 -2.79
N GLU A 678 2.57 27.73 -1.54
CA GLU A 678 3.98 27.68 -1.18
C GLU A 678 4.53 26.26 -1.26
N LEU A 679 3.70 25.24 -0.95
CA LEU A 679 4.09 23.83 -1.00
C LEU A 679 3.94 23.19 -2.39
N VAL A 680 3.01 23.69 -3.22
CA VAL A 680 2.78 23.23 -4.59
C VAL A 680 3.22 24.32 -5.56
N ASN A 681 4.51 24.41 -5.83
CA ASN A 681 5.06 25.43 -6.70
C ASN A 681 4.68 25.14 -8.17
N PRO A 682 3.84 25.95 -8.81
CA PRO A 682 3.40 25.72 -10.20
C PRO A 682 4.51 25.84 -11.26
N GLY A 683 5.68 26.37 -10.90
CA GLY A 683 6.83 26.54 -11.80
C GLY A 683 8.02 25.61 -11.52
N GLY A 684 7.90 24.64 -10.59
CA GLY A 684 9.00 23.80 -10.13
C GLY A 684 8.53 22.48 -9.50
N SER A 685 9.39 21.89 -8.70
CA SER A 685 9.09 20.65 -7.98
C SER A 685 8.08 20.92 -6.86
N ALA A 686 7.00 20.13 -6.82
CA ALA A 686 6.07 20.15 -5.70
C ALA A 686 6.73 19.55 -4.45
N TYR A 687 6.61 20.24 -3.32
CA TYR A 687 7.11 19.76 -2.03
C TYR A 687 6.13 18.81 -1.36
N VAL A 688 4.83 18.91 -1.68
CA VAL A 688 3.78 17.97 -1.27
C VAL A 688 2.98 17.49 -2.48
N SER A 689 2.53 16.26 -2.40
CA SER A 689 1.53 15.67 -3.29
C SER A 689 0.40 15.12 -2.45
N TYR A 690 -0.83 15.39 -2.79
CA TYR A 690 -1.98 14.95 -2.01
C TYR A 690 -3.19 14.67 -2.89
N PHE A 691 -3.95 13.66 -2.49
CA PHE A 691 -5.20 13.25 -3.11
C PHE A 691 -6.13 12.69 -2.03
N GLY A 692 -7.31 13.26 -1.86
CA GLY A 692 -8.22 12.92 -0.76
C GLY A 692 -7.77 13.40 0.64
N TYR A 693 -6.67 14.12 0.71
CA TYR A 693 -6.16 14.85 1.86
C TYR A 693 -6.00 16.32 1.49
N ASP A 694 -5.85 17.18 2.48
CA ASP A 694 -5.40 18.55 2.27
C ASP A 694 -3.86 18.63 2.16
N TYR A 695 -3.34 19.83 1.90
CA TYR A 695 -1.89 20.05 1.78
C TYR A 695 -1.10 19.82 3.07
N THR A 696 -1.75 19.72 4.22
CA THR A 696 -1.14 19.39 5.51
C THR A 696 -1.15 17.90 5.82
N GLY A 697 -1.81 17.09 4.98
CA GLY A 697 -1.98 15.65 5.17
C GLY A 697 -3.18 15.29 6.06
N GLN A 698 -4.10 16.22 6.32
CA GLN A 698 -5.35 15.93 7.01
C GLN A 698 -6.39 15.37 6.04
N LEU A 699 -7.13 14.36 6.49
CA LEU A 699 -8.16 13.72 5.68
C LEU A 699 -9.29 14.71 5.35
N LEU A 700 -9.59 14.88 4.09
CA LEU A 700 -10.76 15.63 3.65
C LEU A 700 -12.03 14.88 4.01
N THR A 701 -12.91 15.54 4.78
CA THR A 701 -14.20 14.99 5.20
C THR A 701 -15.34 15.75 4.52
N GLY A 702 -16.28 15.02 3.91
CA GLY A 702 -17.40 15.61 3.19
C GLY A 702 -17.14 15.79 1.69
N ASN A 703 -17.87 16.71 1.07
CA ASN A 703 -17.65 17.10 -0.32
C ASN A 703 -16.78 18.36 -0.33
N PRO A 704 -15.50 18.26 -0.72
CA PRO A 704 -14.63 19.42 -0.77
C PRO A 704 -15.17 20.44 -1.78
N THR A 705 -15.07 21.70 -1.43
CA THR A 705 -15.44 22.84 -2.28
C THR A 705 -14.17 23.55 -2.76
N LEU A 706 -14.28 24.44 -3.72
CA LEU A 706 -13.16 25.30 -4.09
C LEU A 706 -12.58 26.05 -2.88
N ASP A 707 -13.43 26.34 -1.91
CA ASP A 707 -13.07 27.08 -0.70
C ASP A 707 -12.10 26.33 0.20
N ASP A 708 -12.20 24.99 0.24
CA ASP A 708 -11.33 24.16 1.05
C ASP A 708 -9.86 24.14 0.55
N PHE A 709 -9.63 24.59 -0.68
CA PHE A 709 -8.29 24.67 -1.28
C PHE A 709 -7.68 26.08 -1.22
N PHE A 710 -8.44 27.07 -0.75
CA PHE A 710 -7.95 28.42 -0.54
C PHE A 710 -7.42 28.58 0.87
N THR A 711 -6.18 29.03 0.98
CA THR A 711 -5.51 29.27 2.27
C THR A 711 -5.01 30.70 2.43
N ALA A 712 -4.97 31.47 1.35
CA ALA A 712 -4.53 32.85 1.39
C ALA A 712 -5.73 33.78 1.67
N VAL A 713 -5.71 34.38 2.84
CA VAL A 713 -6.67 35.40 3.27
C VAL A 713 -5.93 36.65 3.72
N ASP A 714 -6.51 37.84 3.54
CA ASP A 714 -5.99 39.06 4.09
C ASP A 714 -6.20 39.16 5.61
N ALA A 715 -5.74 40.23 6.21
CA ALA A 715 -5.90 40.46 7.66
C ALA A 715 -7.37 40.54 8.09
N SER A 716 -8.28 40.80 7.16
CA SER A 716 -9.73 40.88 7.38
C SER A 716 -10.45 39.56 7.09
N GLY A 717 -9.73 38.50 6.69
CA GLY A 717 -10.30 37.20 6.35
C GLY A 717 -10.79 37.08 4.90
N ASN A 718 -10.57 38.11 4.06
CA ASN A 718 -10.94 38.03 2.64
C ASN A 718 -9.88 37.27 1.85
N ARG A 719 -10.29 36.58 0.78
CA ARG A 719 -9.38 35.90 -0.13
C ARG A 719 -8.63 36.92 -0.97
N THR A 720 -7.29 36.86 -0.91
CA THR A 720 -6.43 37.85 -1.57
C THR A 720 -5.75 37.34 -2.83
N TYR A 721 -5.72 36.02 -3.03
CA TYR A 721 -5.00 35.44 -4.15
C TYR A 721 -5.91 34.74 -5.14
N PRO A 722 -5.62 34.82 -6.46
CA PRO A 722 -6.31 33.99 -7.45
C PRO A 722 -5.98 32.51 -7.21
N VAL A 723 -6.91 31.63 -7.61
CA VAL A 723 -6.75 30.16 -7.49
C VAL A 723 -5.71 29.66 -8.49
N ARG A 724 -4.44 29.75 -8.17
CA ARG A 724 -3.36 29.21 -9.01
C ARG A 724 -2.93 27.80 -8.64
N ALA A 725 -3.03 27.47 -7.35
CA ALA A 725 -2.69 26.15 -6.83
C ALA A 725 -3.82 25.12 -6.97
N PHE A 726 -4.93 25.51 -7.54
CA PHE A 726 -6.04 24.62 -7.77
C PHE A 726 -5.71 23.62 -8.88
N GLN A 727 -5.73 22.35 -8.52
CA GLN A 727 -5.63 21.26 -9.49
C GLN A 727 -6.95 20.49 -9.50
N PRO A 728 -7.74 20.55 -10.60
CA PRO A 728 -9.05 19.91 -10.68
C PRO A 728 -9.02 18.41 -10.39
N ILE A 729 -7.90 17.78 -10.62
CA ILE A 729 -7.66 16.35 -10.39
C ILE A 729 -7.91 15.94 -8.93
N TYR A 730 -7.74 16.86 -7.99
CA TYR A 730 -7.97 16.58 -6.56
C TYR A 730 -9.46 16.62 -6.16
N MET A 731 -10.31 17.07 -7.06
CA MET A 731 -11.76 17.13 -6.85
C MET A 731 -12.51 15.95 -7.46
N ALA A 732 -11.86 15.20 -8.35
CA ALA A 732 -12.48 14.11 -9.10
C ALA A 732 -12.31 12.73 -8.44
N GLY A 733 -11.89 12.68 -7.18
CA GLY A 733 -11.64 11.45 -6.43
C GLY A 733 -12.88 10.70 -5.97
#